data_a6e1699f85f6e43538f87f9e9c070bf6
#
_entry.id   a6e1699f85f6e43538f87f9e9c070bf6
#
_cell.length_a   1.000
_cell.length_b   1.000
_cell.length_c   1.000
_cell.angle_alpha   90.00
_cell.angle_beta   90.00
_cell.angle_gamma   90.00
#
_symmetry.space_group_name_H-M   'P 1'
#
loop_
_entity.id
_entity.type
_entity.pdbx_description
1 polymer ?
#
loop_
_entity_poly.entity_id
_entity_poly.type
_entity_poly.pdbx_seq_one_letter_code
_entity_poly.pdbx_strand_id
1 'polypeptide(L)'
;MSESPIDPHARHHAHCLPFGAQLLGAASARPRTRFRFWAPSCQSVQVEIEGPAAPVKLEMTPTGNGWFEAEADCGAGTLYRYRLDGELAVPDPASRFQPQDVHGPSEVIDPRAYTWQHAHWHGRPWEETVLYELHVGTLGGYAGVMQRLPALAELGVTAIELMPLNDFPGQRNWGYDGVLPYAPDSSYGRPDELKALIDAAHGLGLNVFLDVVYNHFGPDGNYLHQYAKPFFREGTHTPWGPAIDFERTEVRDFFCDNALYWINEYRFDGLRFDAVHAIDNHEWLRELSDHIRAKVRHGRHVHLVLENEHNTANLLETHFDAQWNDDAHNTLHVLLTGETEGYYHAFADEPIRKLARVLSEGFVYQGEPSPIHDGKPRGEPSGHVPPTSFVMFLQNHDQIGNRAFGERLRKLCSPDALRAATGLLLLSPQIPLLFMDEEFGSDQPFLFFTDYTGDLADAVREGRRREFARFASFSDEKRRAQIPDPNHPQTFAASSPPTDAAAQPDAHERLDWMHFYKSALTVRAKLITPRLAHAKALGASVLAAQNGSDANALIARWQLDDGETLAIALNLGDAAVPFAQTETLMPKGKIVFETPPRVRDHLAGQQLPPYAFIAWLTGDVSEYANTHDARKVIEREWHA
;
A
#
# COMPACT_ATOMS: atom_id res chain seq x y z
N MET A 1 -22.93 31.98 9.60
CA MET A 1 -23.56 30.64 9.68
C MET A 1 -23.31 30.12 11.07
N SER A 2 -24.38 29.89 11.85
CA SER A 2 -24.26 29.38 13.23
C SER A 2 -23.81 27.93 13.16
N GLU A 3 -22.65 27.64 13.73
CA GLU A 3 -22.21 26.27 13.94
C GLU A 3 -23.27 25.55 14.79
N SER A 4 -23.85 24.47 14.23
CA SER A 4 -24.71 23.58 14.99
C SER A 4 -23.89 22.97 16.13
N PRO A 5 -24.47 22.81 17.35
CA PRO A 5 -23.75 22.20 18.46
C PRO A 5 -23.27 20.80 18.07
N ILE A 6 -21.97 20.57 18.22
CA ILE A 6 -21.31 19.28 17.91
C ILE A 6 -21.92 18.24 18.85
N ASP A 7 -22.52 17.20 18.28
CA ASP A 7 -22.95 16.02 19.01
C ASP A 7 -21.72 15.42 19.74
N PRO A 8 -21.69 15.41 21.08
CA PRO A 8 -20.55 14.88 21.82
C PRO A 8 -20.28 13.39 21.50
N HIS A 9 -21.26 12.64 21.00
CA HIS A 9 -21.08 11.26 20.51
C HIS A 9 -20.37 11.18 19.16
N ALA A 10 -20.32 12.24 18.35
CA ALA A 10 -19.66 12.27 17.05
C ALA A 10 -18.11 12.23 17.15
N ARG A 11 -17.55 12.41 18.35
CA ARG A 11 -16.09 12.39 18.59
C ARG A 11 -15.54 11.04 19.04
N HIS A 12 -16.39 10.04 19.18
CA HIS A 12 -15.99 8.70 19.61
C HIS A 12 -16.45 7.69 18.56
N HIS A 13 -15.50 7.04 17.93
CA HIS A 13 -15.76 6.01 16.94
C HIS A 13 -15.48 4.64 17.56
N ALA A 14 -16.40 3.72 17.38
CA ALA A 14 -16.28 2.35 17.85
C ALA A 14 -16.99 1.42 16.87
N HIS A 15 -16.37 0.30 16.60
CA HIS A 15 -17.00 -0.81 15.87
C HIS A 15 -17.48 -1.86 16.87
N CYS A 16 -18.75 -2.27 16.73
CA CYS A 16 -19.32 -3.33 17.56
C CYS A 16 -18.96 -4.69 16.93
N LEU A 17 -17.95 -5.36 17.47
CA LEU A 17 -17.60 -6.69 16.99
C LEU A 17 -18.65 -7.71 17.44
N PRO A 18 -19.12 -8.58 16.53
CA PRO A 18 -20.04 -9.67 16.85
C PRO A 18 -19.34 -10.81 17.62
N PHE A 19 -18.02 -10.80 17.72
CA PHE A 19 -17.16 -11.78 18.40
C PHE A 19 -15.99 -11.08 19.10
N GLY A 20 -15.12 -11.84 19.79
CA GLY A 20 -14.03 -11.29 20.60
C GLY A 20 -14.54 -10.67 21.89
N ALA A 21 -13.68 -9.84 22.51
CA ALA A 21 -14.01 -9.12 23.74
C ALA A 21 -14.72 -7.79 23.42
N GLN A 22 -15.97 -7.67 23.87
CA GLN A 22 -16.78 -6.47 23.70
C GLN A 22 -17.12 -5.85 25.05
N LEU A 23 -16.63 -4.63 25.30
CA LEU A 23 -16.95 -3.88 26.50
C LEU A 23 -18.42 -3.43 26.49
N LEU A 24 -19.16 -3.79 27.53
CA LEU A 24 -20.57 -3.47 27.70
C LEU A 24 -20.73 -2.30 28.68
N GLY A 25 -21.37 -1.21 28.26
CA GLY A 25 -21.71 -0.09 29.14
C GLY A 25 -20.49 0.64 29.68
N ALA A 26 -19.66 1.21 28.82
CA ALA A 26 -18.43 1.93 29.15
C ALA A 26 -18.57 3.03 30.26
N ALA A 27 -19.76 3.55 30.49
CA ALA A 27 -20.05 4.54 31.55
C ALA A 27 -20.54 3.92 32.87
N SER A 28 -20.53 2.58 33.00
CA SER A 28 -21.00 1.90 34.21
C SER A 28 -19.93 1.93 35.32
N ALA A 29 -20.37 2.13 36.59
CA ALA A 29 -19.51 1.97 37.75
C ALA A 29 -18.96 0.54 37.95
N ARG A 30 -19.53 -0.43 37.22
CA ARG A 30 -19.07 -1.82 37.11
C ARG A 30 -18.99 -2.20 35.63
N PRO A 31 -17.83 -2.04 35.02
CA PRO A 31 -17.64 -2.41 33.63
C PRO A 31 -17.82 -3.92 33.45
N ARG A 32 -18.49 -4.32 32.39
CA ARG A 32 -18.66 -5.72 32.02
C ARG A 32 -18.14 -5.92 30.63
N THR A 33 -17.56 -7.08 30.37
CA THR A 33 -17.09 -7.49 29.06
C THR A 33 -17.79 -8.79 28.64
N ARG A 34 -18.34 -8.80 27.42
CA ARG A 34 -18.79 -10.01 26.76
C ARG A 34 -17.62 -10.58 25.96
N PHE A 35 -17.38 -11.88 26.10
CA PHE A 35 -16.42 -12.66 25.34
C PHE A 35 -17.19 -13.63 24.44
N ARG A 36 -16.93 -13.60 23.15
CA ARG A 36 -17.55 -14.51 22.17
C ARG A 36 -16.50 -15.08 21.24
N PHE A 37 -16.42 -16.41 21.17
CA PHE A 37 -15.32 -17.12 20.56
C PHE A 37 -15.83 -18.27 19.69
N TRP A 38 -15.31 -18.40 18.46
CA TRP A 38 -15.65 -19.48 17.55
C TRP A 38 -14.62 -20.58 17.60
N ALA A 39 -14.99 -21.71 18.16
CA ALA A 39 -14.12 -22.89 18.37
C ALA A 39 -14.83 -24.20 18.03
N PRO A 40 -15.22 -24.40 16.76
CA PRO A 40 -16.01 -25.57 16.36
C PRO A 40 -15.30 -26.91 16.55
N SER A 41 -14.01 -26.93 16.77
CA SER A 41 -13.21 -28.14 17.00
C SER A 41 -13.04 -28.48 18.48
N CYS A 42 -13.57 -27.66 19.42
CA CYS A 42 -13.47 -27.85 20.85
C CYS A 42 -14.78 -28.36 21.47
N GLN A 43 -14.66 -29.10 22.58
CA GLN A 43 -15.80 -29.55 23.40
C GLN A 43 -16.18 -28.51 24.45
N SER A 44 -15.19 -27.81 25.01
CA SER A 44 -15.38 -26.78 26.02
C SER A 44 -14.38 -25.65 25.84
N VAL A 45 -14.78 -24.45 26.21
CA VAL A 45 -13.92 -23.24 26.22
C VAL A 45 -14.13 -22.50 27.52
N GLN A 46 -13.03 -22.06 28.14
CA GLN A 46 -13.04 -21.14 29.27
C GLN A 46 -12.40 -19.81 28.86
N VAL A 47 -12.90 -18.69 29.35
CA VAL A 47 -12.13 -17.44 29.34
C VAL A 47 -11.33 -17.37 30.65
N GLU A 48 -10.01 -17.21 30.54
CA GLU A 48 -9.11 -16.95 31.65
C GLU A 48 -8.80 -15.47 31.71
N ILE A 49 -9.18 -14.84 32.81
CA ILE A 49 -8.92 -13.41 33.07
C ILE A 49 -7.78 -13.32 34.08
N GLU A 50 -6.74 -12.58 33.74
CA GLU A 50 -5.63 -12.37 34.65
C GLU A 50 -6.09 -11.60 35.92
N GLY A 51 -5.74 -12.11 37.06
CA GLY A 51 -6.06 -11.54 38.38
C GLY A 51 -4.81 -11.34 39.23
N PRO A 52 -4.88 -10.53 40.30
CA PRO A 52 -3.71 -10.17 41.11
C PRO A 52 -3.05 -11.36 41.83
N ALA A 53 -3.77 -12.45 42.10
CA ALA A 53 -3.25 -13.63 42.78
C ALA A 53 -3.23 -14.88 41.91
N ALA A 54 -4.24 -15.06 41.07
CA ALA A 54 -4.35 -16.17 40.10
C ALA A 54 -5.39 -15.79 39.03
N PRO A 55 -5.30 -16.40 37.81
CA PRO A 55 -6.32 -16.20 36.80
C PRO A 55 -7.71 -16.67 37.26
N VAL A 56 -8.74 -15.89 36.95
CA VAL A 56 -10.14 -16.28 37.10
C VAL A 56 -10.57 -17.01 35.85
N LYS A 57 -11.06 -18.23 35.99
CA LYS A 57 -11.54 -19.07 34.90
C LYS A 57 -13.07 -19.09 34.90
N LEU A 58 -13.65 -18.71 33.77
CA LEU A 58 -15.09 -18.73 33.56
C LEU A 58 -15.42 -19.68 32.41
N GLU A 59 -16.31 -20.64 32.67
CA GLU A 59 -16.84 -21.50 31.61
C GLU A 59 -17.64 -20.66 30.62
N MET A 60 -17.40 -20.87 29.31
CA MET A 60 -18.16 -20.24 28.26
C MET A 60 -19.34 -21.15 27.85
N THR A 61 -20.50 -20.57 27.70
CA THR A 61 -21.72 -21.28 27.30
C THR A 61 -21.70 -21.49 25.78
N PRO A 62 -21.90 -22.73 25.26
CA PRO A 62 -22.05 -22.96 23.84
C PRO A 62 -23.37 -22.35 23.35
N THR A 63 -23.32 -21.54 22.27
CA THR A 63 -24.46 -20.84 21.69
C THR A 63 -24.88 -21.41 20.30
N GLY A 64 -24.28 -22.53 19.90
CA GLY A 64 -24.54 -23.19 18.62
C GLY A 64 -23.48 -22.90 17.56
N ASN A 65 -23.41 -23.73 16.53
CA ASN A 65 -22.49 -23.60 15.38
C ASN A 65 -21.02 -23.39 15.75
N GLY A 66 -20.57 -23.99 16.87
CA GLY A 66 -19.19 -23.84 17.35
C GLY A 66 -18.89 -22.52 18.08
N TRP A 67 -19.89 -21.71 18.36
CA TRP A 67 -19.73 -20.48 19.14
C TRP A 67 -19.87 -20.74 20.64
N PHE A 68 -19.02 -20.03 21.40
CA PHE A 68 -19.01 -20.00 22.86
C PHE A 68 -19.10 -18.56 23.35
N GLU A 69 -19.84 -18.29 24.46
CA GLU A 69 -20.02 -16.96 25.00
C GLU A 69 -19.96 -16.95 26.54
N ALA A 70 -19.36 -15.91 27.10
CA ALA A 70 -19.37 -15.60 28.54
C ALA A 70 -19.39 -14.09 28.77
N GLU A 71 -19.86 -13.68 29.93
CA GLU A 71 -19.74 -12.30 30.40
C GLU A 71 -19.02 -12.28 31.74
N ALA A 72 -18.15 -11.29 31.92
CA ALA A 72 -17.39 -11.10 33.15
C ALA A 72 -17.44 -9.64 33.63
N ASP A 73 -17.33 -9.45 34.93
CA ASP A 73 -17.18 -8.12 35.57
C ASP A 73 -15.72 -7.67 35.44
N CYS A 74 -15.36 -7.21 34.25
CA CYS A 74 -14.04 -6.67 33.95
C CYS A 74 -14.14 -5.57 32.87
N GLY A 75 -13.15 -4.68 32.84
CA GLY A 75 -13.13 -3.50 31.97
C GLY A 75 -11.88 -3.40 31.12
N ALA A 76 -11.70 -2.26 30.48
CA ALA A 76 -10.51 -1.95 29.71
C ALA A 76 -9.22 -2.14 30.52
N GLY A 77 -8.16 -2.61 29.86
CA GLY A 77 -6.89 -2.99 30.47
C GLY A 77 -6.85 -4.40 31.04
N THR A 78 -7.97 -5.12 31.07
CA THR A 78 -8.02 -6.51 31.53
C THR A 78 -7.36 -7.43 30.52
N LEU A 79 -6.42 -8.25 30.99
CA LEU A 79 -5.75 -9.27 30.18
C LEU A 79 -6.53 -10.58 30.26
N TYR A 80 -6.68 -11.26 29.11
CA TYR A 80 -7.43 -12.52 29.01
C TYR A 80 -6.89 -13.45 27.94
N ARG A 81 -7.24 -14.75 28.07
CA ARG A 81 -6.99 -15.81 27.09
C ARG A 81 -8.19 -16.73 27.01
N TYR A 82 -8.29 -17.51 25.95
CA TYR A 82 -9.22 -18.63 25.88
C TYR A 82 -8.48 -19.95 26.15
N ARG A 83 -9.02 -20.77 27.07
CA ARG A 83 -8.51 -22.10 27.34
C ARG A 83 -9.37 -23.14 26.66
N LEU A 84 -8.75 -23.95 25.83
CA LEU A 84 -9.35 -24.96 24.98
C LEU A 84 -9.34 -26.30 25.69
N ASP A 85 -10.51 -26.95 25.88
CA ASP A 85 -10.69 -28.28 26.49
C ASP A 85 -9.90 -28.46 27.82
N GLY A 86 -9.67 -27.39 28.54
CA GLY A 86 -8.92 -27.38 29.80
C GLY A 86 -7.39 -27.43 29.66
N GLU A 87 -6.84 -27.56 28.46
CA GLU A 87 -5.41 -27.79 28.20
C GLU A 87 -4.69 -26.54 27.72
N LEU A 88 -4.91 -26.13 26.46
CA LEU A 88 -4.17 -25.06 25.79
C LEU A 88 -4.82 -23.70 26.02
N ALA A 89 -4.04 -22.71 26.44
CA ALA A 89 -4.46 -21.30 26.48
C ALA A 89 -3.97 -20.57 25.24
N VAL A 90 -4.87 -19.88 24.53
CA VAL A 90 -4.59 -19.15 23.29
C VAL A 90 -5.07 -17.70 23.36
N PRO A 91 -4.45 -16.76 22.62
CA PRO A 91 -4.98 -15.41 22.45
C PRO A 91 -6.31 -15.42 21.71
N ASP A 92 -7.00 -14.31 21.75
CA ASP A 92 -8.22 -14.07 20.97
C ASP A 92 -7.84 -13.75 19.51
N PRO A 93 -8.34 -14.47 18.48
CA PRO A 93 -8.07 -14.16 17.08
C PRO A 93 -8.63 -12.79 16.67
N ALA A 94 -9.60 -12.25 17.42
CA ALA A 94 -10.15 -10.91 17.26
C ALA A 94 -9.65 -9.95 18.36
N SER A 95 -8.47 -10.21 18.92
CA SER A 95 -7.83 -9.32 19.89
C SER A 95 -7.67 -7.91 19.32
N ARG A 96 -8.06 -6.90 20.11
CA ARG A 96 -7.82 -5.50 19.75
C ARG A 96 -6.43 -5.00 20.11
N PHE A 97 -5.70 -5.75 20.95
CA PHE A 97 -4.33 -5.44 21.32
C PHE A 97 -3.66 -6.62 22.03
N GLN A 98 -2.39 -6.84 21.72
CA GLN A 98 -1.53 -7.90 22.26
C GLN A 98 -0.33 -7.25 22.97
N PRO A 99 -0.43 -6.88 24.26
CA PRO A 99 0.65 -6.15 24.92
C PRO A 99 1.90 -6.98 25.20
N GLN A 100 1.85 -8.30 25.00
CA GLN A 100 2.92 -9.27 25.28
C GLN A 100 3.19 -10.19 24.07
N ASP A 101 3.05 -9.64 22.85
CA ASP A 101 3.28 -10.37 21.60
C ASP A 101 2.25 -11.50 21.34
N VAL A 102 2.32 -12.14 20.17
CA VAL A 102 1.35 -13.11 19.59
C VAL A 102 1.02 -14.32 20.48
N HIS A 103 1.89 -14.68 21.40
CA HIS A 103 1.68 -15.78 22.36
C HIS A 103 1.15 -15.27 23.72
N GLY A 104 1.06 -13.97 23.89
CA GLY A 104 0.64 -13.32 25.11
C GLY A 104 -0.89 -13.34 25.31
N PRO A 105 -1.37 -12.75 26.41
CA PRO A 105 -2.78 -12.50 26.61
C PRO A 105 -3.24 -11.32 25.76
N SER A 106 -4.49 -11.38 25.32
CA SER A 106 -5.19 -10.26 24.71
C SER A 106 -5.63 -9.25 25.76
N GLU A 107 -5.70 -7.96 25.41
CA GLU A 107 -6.18 -6.88 26.29
C GLU A 107 -7.58 -6.41 25.87
N VAL A 108 -8.47 -6.26 26.85
CA VAL A 108 -9.77 -5.61 26.65
C VAL A 108 -9.55 -4.12 26.42
N ILE A 109 -9.93 -3.62 25.25
CA ILE A 109 -9.79 -2.21 24.86
C ILE A 109 -11.15 -1.51 24.93
N ASP A 110 -11.19 -0.29 25.45
CA ASP A 110 -12.34 0.61 25.27
C ASP A 110 -12.20 1.35 23.94
N PRO A 111 -13.00 1.01 22.93
CA PRO A 111 -12.91 1.65 21.62
C PRO A 111 -13.25 3.15 21.64
N ARG A 112 -13.91 3.63 22.72
CA ARG A 112 -14.34 5.01 22.88
C ARG A 112 -13.41 5.86 23.74
N ALA A 113 -12.28 5.30 24.22
CA ALA A 113 -11.33 6.04 25.04
C ALA A 113 -10.72 7.22 24.28
N TYR A 114 -10.45 7.05 23.00
CA TYR A 114 -9.88 8.10 22.16
C TYR A 114 -10.93 9.14 21.75
N THR A 115 -10.58 10.43 21.87
CA THR A 115 -11.42 11.57 21.45
C THR A 115 -10.85 12.24 20.21
N TRP A 116 -11.48 12.03 19.09
CA TRP A 116 -11.06 12.56 17.78
C TRP A 116 -11.13 14.08 17.73
N GLN A 117 -10.06 14.71 17.29
CA GLN A 117 -9.98 16.16 17.08
C GLN A 117 -10.59 16.57 15.73
N HIS A 118 -10.38 15.73 14.72
CA HIS A 118 -10.86 15.97 13.33
C HIS A 118 -12.04 15.03 12.99
N ALA A 119 -13.02 14.95 13.90
CA ALA A 119 -14.19 14.08 13.77
C ALA A 119 -15.05 14.35 12.51
N HIS A 120 -14.92 15.53 11.90
CA HIS A 120 -15.61 15.93 10.68
C HIS A 120 -14.88 15.57 9.39
N TRP A 121 -13.72 14.95 9.47
CA TRP A 121 -13.02 14.45 8.31
C TRP A 121 -13.89 13.43 7.54
N HIS A 122 -13.98 13.61 6.22
CA HIS A 122 -14.80 12.76 5.34
C HIS A 122 -13.99 11.99 4.30
N GLY A 123 -12.66 12.12 4.33
CA GLY A 123 -11.78 11.63 3.27
C GLY A 123 -11.70 12.57 2.07
N ARG A 124 -10.84 12.24 1.12
CA ARG A 124 -10.68 12.93 -0.18
C ARG A 124 -11.24 12.05 -1.29
N PRO A 125 -11.76 12.62 -2.39
CA PRO A 125 -12.09 11.89 -3.60
C PRO A 125 -10.89 11.08 -4.11
N TRP A 126 -11.16 9.94 -4.76
CA TRP A 126 -10.12 9.03 -5.24
C TRP A 126 -9.15 9.70 -6.22
N GLU A 127 -9.64 10.51 -7.13
CA GLU A 127 -8.86 11.21 -8.16
C GLU A 127 -7.84 12.20 -7.58
N GLU A 128 -8.00 12.62 -6.33
CA GLU A 128 -7.06 13.49 -5.62
C GLU A 128 -5.88 12.72 -5.02
N THR A 129 -5.88 11.39 -5.11
CA THR A 129 -4.93 10.54 -4.41
C THR A 129 -3.53 10.62 -5.02
N VAL A 130 -2.55 10.85 -4.16
CA VAL A 130 -1.11 10.62 -4.33
C VAL A 130 -0.69 9.79 -3.12
N LEU A 131 -0.47 8.50 -3.31
CA LEU A 131 -0.13 7.54 -2.26
C LEU A 131 1.36 7.67 -1.87
N TYR A 132 1.62 7.50 -0.59
CA TYR A 132 2.97 7.38 -0.04
C TYR A 132 3.02 6.18 0.90
N GLU A 133 3.57 5.09 0.39
CA GLU A 133 3.73 3.84 1.13
C GLU A 133 4.88 3.95 2.12
N LEU A 134 4.66 3.48 3.36
CA LEU A 134 5.66 3.55 4.41
C LEU A 134 5.56 2.37 5.40
N HIS A 135 6.71 2.04 5.99
CA HIS A 135 6.82 1.04 7.05
C HIS A 135 6.93 1.70 8.43
N VAL A 136 5.92 1.50 9.27
CA VAL A 136 5.80 2.18 10.57
C VAL A 136 7.01 1.90 11.49
N GLY A 137 7.43 0.65 11.59
CA GLY A 137 8.53 0.26 12.48
C GLY A 137 9.87 0.90 12.12
N THR A 138 10.24 0.95 10.82
CA THR A 138 11.51 1.57 10.38
C THR A 138 11.52 3.08 10.57
N LEU A 139 10.35 3.69 10.69
CA LEU A 139 10.20 5.13 10.95
C LEU A 139 10.13 5.47 12.45
N GLY A 140 10.22 4.48 13.35
CA GLY A 140 10.20 4.70 14.80
C GLY A 140 8.81 4.66 15.41
N GLY A 141 7.92 3.81 14.88
CA GLY A 141 6.55 3.64 15.36
C GLY A 141 5.62 4.78 14.94
N TYR A 142 4.42 4.80 15.51
CA TYR A 142 3.41 5.83 15.19
C TYR A 142 3.90 7.25 15.42
N ALA A 143 4.67 7.47 16.49
CA ALA A 143 5.25 8.77 16.80
C ALA A 143 6.22 9.27 15.73
N GLY A 144 7.05 8.38 15.16
CA GLY A 144 7.99 8.71 14.11
C GLY A 144 7.30 9.03 12.78
N VAL A 145 6.23 8.29 12.44
CA VAL A 145 5.40 8.60 11.26
C VAL A 145 4.73 9.98 11.42
N MET A 146 4.15 10.27 12.59
CA MET A 146 3.51 11.57 12.87
C MET A 146 4.44 12.75 12.61
N GLN A 147 5.73 12.63 12.93
CA GLN A 147 6.72 13.69 12.70
C GLN A 147 6.94 13.99 11.21
N ARG A 148 6.68 13.03 10.30
CA ARG A 148 6.85 13.20 8.85
C ARG A 148 5.62 13.79 8.16
N LEU A 149 4.43 13.69 8.75
CA LEU A 149 3.18 14.09 8.10
C LEU A 149 3.18 15.53 7.57
N PRO A 150 3.67 16.55 8.30
CA PRO A 150 3.67 17.92 7.79
C PRO A 150 4.50 18.08 6.51
N ALA A 151 5.68 17.45 6.46
CA ALA A 151 6.55 17.52 5.29
C ALA A 151 5.95 16.80 4.07
N LEU A 152 5.29 15.65 4.28
CA LEU A 152 4.58 14.91 3.23
C LEU A 152 3.41 15.71 2.67
N ALA A 153 2.61 16.33 3.53
CA ALA A 153 1.51 17.21 3.11
C ALA A 153 2.03 18.43 2.33
N GLU A 154 3.13 19.04 2.78
CA GLU A 154 3.77 20.16 2.09
C GLU A 154 4.37 19.74 0.73
N LEU A 155 4.88 18.54 0.59
CA LEU A 155 5.37 17.96 -0.66
C LEU A 155 4.25 17.86 -1.71
N GLY A 156 3.02 17.63 -1.27
CA GLY A 156 1.85 17.40 -2.14
C GLY A 156 1.35 15.95 -2.13
N VAL A 157 1.83 15.11 -1.22
CA VAL A 157 1.21 13.82 -0.88
C VAL A 157 -0.18 14.09 -0.33
N THR A 158 -1.16 13.26 -0.67
CA THR A 158 -2.55 13.39 -0.21
C THR A 158 -3.05 12.17 0.56
N ALA A 159 -2.30 11.08 0.52
CA ALA A 159 -2.61 9.86 1.23
C ALA A 159 -1.32 9.14 1.67
N ILE A 160 -1.26 8.68 2.91
CA ILE A 160 -0.25 7.73 3.35
C ILE A 160 -0.84 6.32 3.34
N GLU A 161 -0.04 5.33 2.96
CA GLU A 161 -0.39 3.91 3.01
C GLU A 161 0.56 3.20 3.97
N LEU A 162 0.00 2.68 5.06
CA LEU A 162 0.76 1.95 6.06
C LEU A 162 0.88 0.50 5.63
N MET A 163 2.11 -0.02 5.52
CA MET A 163 2.34 -1.47 5.42
C MET A 163 1.65 -2.19 6.57
N PRO A 164 1.35 -3.51 6.49
CA PRO A 164 0.46 -4.18 7.42
C PRO A 164 0.84 -3.96 8.89
N LEU A 165 -0.18 -3.76 9.72
CA LEU A 165 -0.02 -3.49 11.16
C LEU A 165 -0.39 -4.67 12.05
N ASN A 166 -0.87 -5.78 11.48
CA ASN A 166 -1.31 -6.95 12.24
C ASN A 166 -0.22 -7.47 13.16
N ASP A 167 -0.59 -7.83 14.39
CA ASP A 167 0.35 -8.37 15.40
C ASP A 167 1.12 -9.58 14.86
N PHE A 168 2.43 -9.49 14.85
CA PHE A 168 3.39 -10.47 14.33
C PHE A 168 4.42 -10.85 15.41
N PRO A 169 5.11 -12.01 15.31
CA PRO A 169 6.10 -12.43 16.30
C PRO A 169 7.31 -11.49 16.35
N GLY A 170 7.69 -11.07 17.56
CA GLY A 170 8.86 -10.23 17.81
C GLY A 170 8.59 -8.73 17.64
N GLN A 171 9.60 -7.98 17.20
CA GLN A 171 9.56 -6.52 17.10
C GLN A 171 9.87 -5.98 15.70
N ARG A 172 10.18 -6.86 14.76
CA ARG A 172 10.65 -6.48 13.41
C ARG A 172 10.05 -7.41 12.37
N ASN A 173 9.12 -6.92 11.60
CA ASN A 173 8.53 -7.62 10.47
C ASN A 173 8.03 -6.61 9.45
N TRP A 174 7.93 -6.98 8.19
CA TRP A 174 7.24 -6.16 7.20
C TRP A 174 5.75 -5.99 7.50
N GLY A 175 5.18 -6.91 8.31
CA GLY A 175 3.78 -6.98 8.68
C GLY A 175 2.99 -8.06 7.94
N TYR A 176 3.56 -8.71 6.92
CA TYR A 176 2.87 -9.77 6.16
C TYR A 176 2.86 -11.15 6.86
N ASP A 177 3.59 -11.29 7.96
CA ASP A 177 3.53 -12.48 8.82
C ASP A 177 2.60 -12.31 10.04
N GLY A 178 1.66 -11.37 9.98
CA GLY A 178 0.70 -11.12 11.05
C GLY A 178 -0.25 -12.30 11.27
N VAL A 179 -0.65 -12.50 12.54
CA VAL A 179 -1.51 -13.62 12.94
C VAL A 179 -2.76 -13.20 13.70
N LEU A 180 -2.85 -11.95 14.13
CA LEU A 180 -3.99 -11.38 14.84
C LEU A 180 -4.46 -10.10 14.11
N PRO A 181 -5.31 -10.25 13.09
CA PRO A 181 -5.60 -9.16 12.14
C PRO A 181 -6.37 -7.97 12.73
N TYR A 182 -6.88 -8.08 13.96
CA TYR A 182 -7.56 -6.99 14.67
C TYR A 182 -6.64 -6.22 15.63
N ALA A 183 -5.47 -6.76 15.97
CA ALA A 183 -4.52 -6.13 16.86
C ALA A 183 -3.45 -5.39 16.07
N PRO A 184 -3.32 -4.05 16.24
CA PRO A 184 -2.13 -3.38 15.77
C PRO A 184 -0.93 -3.83 16.62
N ASP A 185 0.20 -4.08 15.99
CA ASP A 185 1.41 -4.61 16.63
C ASP A 185 1.91 -3.69 17.76
N SER A 186 2.20 -4.30 18.90
CA SER A 186 2.57 -3.55 20.12
C SER A 186 3.96 -2.90 20.02
N SER A 187 4.83 -3.34 19.12
CA SER A 187 6.13 -2.71 18.88
C SER A 187 6.01 -1.33 18.21
N TYR A 188 4.90 -1.05 17.57
CA TYR A 188 4.62 0.23 16.92
C TYR A 188 3.99 1.27 17.87
N GLY A 189 3.34 0.80 18.94
CA GLY A 189 2.63 1.60 19.92
C GLY A 189 1.27 1.01 20.31
N ARG A 190 0.48 1.76 21.06
CA ARG A 190 -0.85 1.34 21.51
C ARG A 190 -1.94 1.75 20.50
N PRO A 191 -3.13 1.11 20.57
CA PRO A 191 -4.29 1.46 19.74
C PRO A 191 -4.63 2.95 19.69
N ASP A 192 -4.57 3.65 20.82
CA ASP A 192 -4.86 5.09 20.87
C ASP A 192 -3.79 5.94 20.20
N GLU A 193 -2.53 5.48 20.14
CA GLU A 193 -1.45 6.16 19.43
C GLU A 193 -1.62 6.02 17.91
N LEU A 194 -2.11 4.87 17.43
CA LEU A 194 -2.50 4.72 16.02
C LEU A 194 -3.67 5.64 15.65
N LYS A 195 -4.69 5.74 16.54
CA LYS A 195 -5.79 6.68 16.34
C LYS A 195 -5.29 8.13 16.31
N ALA A 196 -4.32 8.47 17.15
CA ALA A 196 -3.70 9.81 17.16
C ALA A 196 -2.92 10.11 15.88
N LEU A 197 -2.20 9.13 15.32
CA LEU A 197 -1.54 9.25 14.03
C LEU A 197 -2.56 9.57 12.92
N ILE A 198 -3.64 8.79 12.84
CA ILE A 198 -4.68 8.96 11.82
C ILE A 198 -5.37 10.33 11.97
N ASP A 199 -5.70 10.72 13.20
CA ASP A 199 -6.31 12.02 13.48
C ASP A 199 -5.39 13.20 13.10
N ALA A 200 -4.08 13.07 13.36
CA ALA A 200 -3.10 14.05 12.93
C ALA A 200 -2.98 14.16 11.39
N ALA A 201 -3.01 13.02 10.70
CA ALA A 201 -3.04 12.98 9.24
C ALA A 201 -4.29 13.68 8.68
N HIS A 202 -5.46 13.39 9.23
CA HIS A 202 -6.71 14.05 8.88
C HIS A 202 -6.66 15.57 9.09
N GLY A 203 -6.00 16.02 10.18
CA GLY A 203 -5.78 17.44 10.45
C GLY A 203 -4.93 18.16 9.42
N LEU A 204 -4.11 17.43 8.69
CA LEU A 204 -3.29 17.91 7.58
C LEU A 204 -3.94 17.69 6.20
N GLY A 205 -5.15 17.13 6.18
CA GLY A 205 -5.85 16.83 4.93
C GLY A 205 -5.33 15.60 4.20
N LEU A 206 -4.69 14.67 4.90
CA LEU A 206 -4.18 13.40 4.36
C LEU A 206 -5.17 12.27 4.64
N ASN A 207 -5.49 11.48 3.61
CA ASN A 207 -6.08 10.16 3.77
C ASN A 207 -5.07 9.20 4.41
N VAL A 208 -5.56 8.19 5.11
CA VAL A 208 -4.74 7.10 5.64
C VAL A 208 -5.28 5.76 5.13
N PHE A 209 -4.42 5.00 4.46
CA PHE A 209 -4.69 3.66 3.96
C PHE A 209 -3.99 2.64 4.84
N LEU A 210 -4.57 1.46 4.92
CA LEU A 210 -3.97 0.28 5.55
C LEU A 210 -3.87 -0.85 4.54
N ASP A 211 -2.70 -1.45 4.47
CA ASP A 211 -2.50 -2.72 3.79
C ASP A 211 -2.98 -3.87 4.70
N VAL A 212 -3.92 -4.67 4.19
CA VAL A 212 -4.53 -5.78 4.94
C VAL A 212 -4.27 -7.12 4.26
N VAL A 213 -3.83 -8.08 5.07
CA VAL A 213 -3.46 -9.43 4.62
C VAL A 213 -4.59 -10.39 4.96
N TYR A 214 -5.39 -10.76 3.95
CA TYR A 214 -6.54 -11.68 4.13
C TYR A 214 -6.34 -13.02 3.43
N ASN A 215 -5.24 -13.19 2.71
CA ASN A 215 -4.94 -14.39 1.95
C ASN A 215 -4.24 -15.49 2.77
N HIS A 216 -3.57 -15.14 3.87
CA HIS A 216 -2.84 -16.08 4.73
C HIS A 216 -2.61 -15.52 6.14
N PHE A 217 -2.03 -16.33 7.01
CA PHE A 217 -1.50 -15.96 8.33
C PHE A 217 -0.03 -16.33 8.41
N GLY A 218 0.71 -15.61 9.23
CA GLY A 218 2.10 -15.90 9.52
C GLY A 218 2.33 -17.31 10.10
N PRO A 219 3.58 -17.79 10.08
CA PRO A 219 3.92 -19.17 10.46
C PRO A 219 4.00 -19.41 11.97
N ASP A 220 4.07 -18.34 12.78
CA ASP A 220 4.18 -18.43 14.25
C ASP A 220 3.12 -17.58 14.93
N GLY A 221 2.48 -18.10 15.98
CA GLY A 221 1.40 -17.40 16.71
C GLY A 221 -0.02 -17.64 16.19
N ASN A 222 -0.21 -18.30 15.04
CA ASN A 222 -1.53 -18.67 14.55
C ASN A 222 -2.04 -19.95 15.22
N TYR A 223 -3.04 -19.81 16.07
CA TYR A 223 -3.67 -20.93 16.79
C TYR A 223 -4.99 -21.40 16.19
N LEU A 224 -5.50 -20.81 15.12
CA LEU A 224 -6.79 -21.15 14.49
C LEU A 224 -6.91 -22.65 14.16
N HIS A 225 -5.85 -23.27 13.70
CA HIS A 225 -5.83 -24.71 13.37
C HIS A 225 -6.02 -25.64 14.60
N GLN A 226 -5.87 -25.13 15.83
CA GLN A 226 -6.10 -25.91 17.05
C GLN A 226 -7.59 -26.03 17.39
N TYR A 227 -8.35 -24.97 17.19
CA TYR A 227 -9.74 -24.85 17.64
C TYR A 227 -10.77 -24.53 16.54
N ALA A 228 -10.31 -24.03 15.42
CA ALA A 228 -11.14 -23.65 14.29
C ALA A 228 -10.63 -24.27 12.96
N LYS A 229 -10.40 -25.59 12.97
CA LYS A 229 -9.91 -26.32 11.78
C LYS A 229 -10.67 -25.97 10.49
N PRO A 230 -12.03 -25.80 10.53
CA PRO A 230 -12.79 -25.40 9.36
C PRO A 230 -12.49 -23.97 8.84
N PHE A 231 -11.64 -23.22 9.49
CA PHE A 231 -11.17 -21.92 8.98
C PHE A 231 -10.32 -22.08 7.71
N PHE A 232 -9.76 -23.27 7.53
CA PHE A 232 -8.87 -23.60 6.41
C PHE A 232 -9.46 -24.71 5.54
N ARG A 233 -9.18 -24.66 4.23
CA ARG A 233 -9.52 -25.72 3.27
C ARG A 233 -8.61 -26.92 3.50
N GLU A 234 -9.19 -28.08 3.74
CA GLU A 234 -8.42 -29.30 3.95
C GLU A 234 -7.61 -29.68 2.70
N GLY A 235 -6.31 -29.93 2.88
CA GLY A 235 -5.42 -30.38 1.81
C GLY A 235 -5.07 -29.33 0.75
N THR A 236 -5.52 -28.09 0.90
CA THR A 236 -5.22 -26.99 -0.03
C THR A 236 -4.22 -26.02 0.60
N HIS A 237 -3.15 -25.70 -0.13
CA HIS A 237 -2.10 -24.78 0.33
C HIS A 237 -1.85 -23.68 -0.69
N THR A 238 -1.57 -22.49 -0.19
CA THR A 238 -0.99 -21.38 -0.93
C THR A 238 0.53 -21.36 -0.75
N PRO A 239 1.29 -20.53 -1.47
CA PRO A 239 2.72 -20.35 -1.22
C PRO A 239 3.06 -19.95 0.23
N TRP A 240 2.12 -19.33 0.95
CA TRP A 240 2.32 -18.81 2.31
C TRP A 240 1.74 -19.69 3.42
N GLY A 241 0.96 -20.74 3.10
CA GLY A 241 0.39 -21.64 4.10
C GLY A 241 -0.93 -22.28 3.70
N PRO A 242 -1.67 -22.87 4.65
CA PRO A 242 -2.98 -23.45 4.39
C PRO A 242 -3.95 -22.41 3.82
N ALA A 243 -4.71 -22.77 2.76
CA ALA A 243 -5.67 -21.89 2.15
C ALA A 243 -6.85 -21.62 3.10
N ILE A 244 -7.24 -20.36 3.23
CA ILE A 244 -8.39 -19.91 4.03
C ILE A 244 -9.69 -20.32 3.31
N ASP A 245 -10.69 -20.79 4.07
CA ASP A 245 -11.96 -21.30 3.52
C ASP A 245 -13.04 -20.22 3.46
N PHE A 246 -13.00 -19.38 2.44
CA PHE A 246 -14.01 -18.35 2.19
C PHE A 246 -15.37 -18.87 1.72
N GLU A 247 -15.59 -20.18 1.66
CA GLU A 247 -16.95 -20.74 1.50
C GLU A 247 -17.74 -20.71 2.81
N ARG A 248 -17.08 -20.52 3.96
CA ARG A 248 -17.69 -20.49 5.27
C ARG A 248 -18.12 -19.09 5.68
N THR A 249 -19.36 -18.98 6.14
CA THR A 249 -19.93 -17.70 6.61
C THR A 249 -19.11 -17.11 7.75
N GLU A 250 -18.69 -17.91 8.74
CA GLU A 250 -17.92 -17.44 9.90
C GLU A 250 -16.57 -16.84 9.48
N VAL A 251 -15.94 -17.38 8.44
CA VAL A 251 -14.66 -16.87 7.89
C VAL A 251 -14.90 -15.58 7.09
N ARG A 252 -15.92 -15.56 6.25
CA ARG A 252 -16.33 -14.35 5.51
C ARG A 252 -16.64 -13.20 6.47
N ASP A 253 -17.47 -13.47 7.48
CA ASP A 253 -17.86 -12.49 8.50
C ASP A 253 -16.63 -11.97 9.27
N PHE A 254 -15.67 -12.85 9.60
CA PHE A 254 -14.46 -12.46 10.30
C PHE A 254 -13.67 -11.40 9.53
N PHE A 255 -13.45 -11.57 8.24
CA PHE A 255 -12.70 -10.61 7.43
C PHE A 255 -13.53 -9.37 7.03
N CYS A 256 -14.85 -9.53 6.80
CA CYS A 256 -15.74 -8.38 6.58
C CYS A 256 -15.79 -7.45 7.79
N ASP A 257 -15.92 -8.01 9.00
CA ASP A 257 -15.90 -7.23 10.24
C ASP A 257 -14.52 -6.62 10.52
N ASN A 258 -13.43 -7.29 10.13
CA ASN A 258 -12.09 -6.73 10.23
C ASN A 258 -11.93 -5.47 9.35
N ALA A 259 -12.35 -5.53 8.10
CA ALA A 259 -12.32 -4.36 7.22
C ALA A 259 -13.14 -3.19 7.81
N LEU A 260 -14.36 -3.47 8.30
CA LEU A 260 -15.21 -2.45 8.93
C LEU A 260 -14.64 -1.92 10.25
N TYR A 261 -13.94 -2.75 11.01
CA TYR A 261 -13.26 -2.36 12.23
C TYR A 261 -12.19 -1.31 11.93
N TRP A 262 -11.31 -1.55 10.97
CA TRP A 262 -10.29 -0.58 10.56
C TRP A 262 -10.91 0.71 10.02
N ILE A 263 -11.94 0.60 9.17
CA ILE A 263 -12.60 1.76 8.56
C ILE A 263 -13.42 2.57 9.59
N ASN A 264 -14.18 1.93 10.48
CA ASN A 264 -15.13 2.63 11.33
C ASN A 264 -14.54 3.02 12.68
N GLU A 265 -13.73 2.15 13.32
CA GLU A 265 -13.14 2.44 14.63
C GLU A 265 -11.86 3.27 14.51
N TYR A 266 -10.93 2.89 13.63
CA TYR A 266 -9.70 3.63 13.39
C TYR A 266 -9.83 4.73 12.34
N ARG A 267 -10.90 4.73 11.57
CA ARG A 267 -11.18 5.73 10.54
C ARG A 267 -10.17 5.75 9.39
N PHE A 268 -9.62 4.61 9.03
CA PHE A 268 -8.88 4.49 7.78
C PHE A 268 -9.77 4.90 6.60
N ASP A 269 -9.20 5.63 5.66
CA ASP A 269 -9.87 6.14 4.46
C ASP A 269 -9.72 5.21 3.26
N GLY A 270 -8.94 4.16 3.39
CA GLY A 270 -8.82 3.12 2.38
C GLY A 270 -8.14 1.87 2.90
N LEU A 271 -8.35 0.77 2.17
CA LEU A 271 -7.68 -0.51 2.38
C LEU A 271 -7.05 -0.98 1.07
N ARG A 272 -5.79 -1.41 1.14
CA ARG A 272 -5.14 -2.18 0.08
C ARG A 272 -5.20 -3.65 0.48
N PHE A 273 -5.72 -4.50 -0.38
CA PHE A 273 -5.89 -5.93 -0.13
C PHE A 273 -4.74 -6.70 -0.77
N ASP A 274 -3.90 -7.27 0.09
CA ASP A 274 -2.72 -8.03 -0.27
C ASP A 274 -3.08 -9.31 -1.04
N ALA A 275 -2.36 -9.58 -2.13
CA ALA A 275 -2.34 -10.82 -2.88
C ALA A 275 -3.72 -11.48 -3.06
N VAL A 276 -4.75 -10.72 -3.50
CA VAL A 276 -6.11 -11.25 -3.63
C VAL A 276 -6.23 -12.37 -4.67
N HIS A 277 -5.26 -12.51 -5.57
CA HIS A 277 -5.16 -13.62 -6.50
C HIS A 277 -4.98 -14.99 -5.79
N ALA A 278 -4.46 -15.00 -4.56
CA ALA A 278 -4.38 -16.19 -3.71
C ALA A 278 -5.70 -16.48 -2.97
N ILE A 279 -6.64 -15.53 -2.96
CA ILE A 279 -8.01 -15.72 -2.49
C ILE A 279 -8.83 -16.23 -3.67
N ASP A 280 -8.88 -17.53 -3.89
CA ASP A 280 -9.62 -18.16 -5.00
C ASP A 280 -11.15 -18.10 -4.79
N ASN A 281 -11.66 -16.87 -4.54
CA ASN A 281 -13.09 -16.60 -4.36
C ASN A 281 -13.45 -15.15 -4.72
N HIS A 282 -13.61 -14.87 -6.02
CA HIS A 282 -13.98 -13.55 -6.52
C HIS A 282 -15.39 -13.12 -6.10
N GLU A 283 -16.30 -14.07 -5.81
CA GLU A 283 -17.64 -13.74 -5.32
C GLU A 283 -17.56 -13.11 -3.94
N TRP A 284 -16.73 -13.69 -3.05
CA TRP A 284 -16.53 -13.10 -1.73
C TRP A 284 -15.86 -11.72 -1.80
N LEU A 285 -14.93 -11.49 -2.72
CA LEU A 285 -14.33 -10.16 -2.89
C LEU A 285 -15.39 -9.10 -3.24
N ARG A 286 -16.36 -9.46 -4.10
CA ARG A 286 -17.48 -8.55 -4.42
C ARG A 286 -18.38 -8.35 -3.21
N GLU A 287 -18.75 -9.41 -2.49
CA GLU A 287 -19.53 -9.35 -1.25
C GLU A 287 -18.85 -8.47 -0.19
N LEU A 288 -17.52 -8.59 -0.03
CA LEU A 288 -16.71 -7.76 0.88
C LEU A 288 -16.84 -6.28 0.53
N SER A 289 -16.65 -5.94 -0.74
CA SER A 289 -16.79 -4.55 -1.22
C SER A 289 -18.20 -4.02 -0.97
N ASP A 290 -19.23 -4.77 -1.37
CA ASP A 290 -20.63 -4.39 -1.17
C ASP A 290 -20.97 -4.21 0.32
N HIS A 291 -20.47 -5.10 1.17
CA HIS A 291 -20.66 -5.04 2.61
C HIS A 291 -20.02 -3.78 3.22
N ILE A 292 -18.80 -3.44 2.81
CA ILE A 292 -18.11 -2.22 3.24
C ILE A 292 -18.91 -0.99 2.77
N ARG A 293 -19.26 -0.91 1.48
CA ARG A 293 -20.01 0.22 0.91
C ARG A 293 -21.34 0.45 1.60
N ALA A 294 -22.05 -0.62 1.98
CA ALA A 294 -23.33 -0.54 2.68
C ALA A 294 -23.22 -0.07 4.14
N LYS A 295 -22.07 -0.26 4.78
CA LYS A 295 -21.84 0.03 6.21
C LYS A 295 -21.05 1.29 6.49
N VAL A 296 -20.37 1.82 5.48
CA VAL A 296 -19.65 3.10 5.60
C VAL A 296 -20.64 4.24 5.73
N ARG A 297 -20.34 5.20 6.61
CA ARG A 297 -21.18 6.38 6.82
C ARG A 297 -21.35 7.16 5.52
N HIS A 298 -22.60 7.48 5.17
CA HIS A 298 -22.93 8.28 3.99
C HIS A 298 -22.14 9.58 3.94
N GLY A 299 -21.55 9.89 2.79
CA GLY A 299 -20.73 11.09 2.56
C GLY A 299 -19.27 10.97 2.98
N ARG A 300 -18.82 9.78 3.44
CA ARG A 300 -17.42 9.49 3.68
C ARG A 300 -16.81 8.82 2.45
N HIS A 301 -15.67 9.34 1.99
CA HIS A 301 -14.85 8.70 0.97
C HIS A 301 -14.03 7.59 1.62
N VAL A 302 -14.23 6.38 1.15
CA VAL A 302 -13.45 5.19 1.55
C VAL A 302 -13.09 4.44 0.28
N HIS A 303 -11.82 4.11 0.11
CA HIS A 303 -11.28 3.54 -1.11
C HIS A 303 -10.79 2.11 -0.90
N LEU A 304 -11.04 1.25 -1.88
CA LEU A 304 -10.67 -0.16 -1.85
C LEU A 304 -9.73 -0.43 -3.03
N VAL A 305 -8.51 -0.84 -2.72
CA VAL A 305 -7.43 -1.05 -3.69
C VAL A 305 -6.98 -2.49 -3.66
N LEU A 306 -6.76 -3.09 -4.82
CA LEU A 306 -6.33 -4.48 -4.94
C LEU A 306 -4.84 -4.59 -5.26
N GLU A 307 -4.19 -5.61 -4.72
CA GLU A 307 -3.04 -6.24 -5.35
C GLU A 307 -3.48 -7.55 -5.97
N ASN A 308 -3.40 -7.64 -7.30
CA ASN A 308 -3.94 -8.79 -8.05
C ASN A 308 -3.08 -9.13 -9.27
N GLU A 309 -2.24 -10.15 -9.14
CA GLU A 309 -1.40 -10.62 -10.25
C GLU A 309 -2.22 -11.10 -11.46
N HIS A 310 -3.47 -11.52 -11.26
CA HIS A 310 -4.33 -12.02 -12.34
C HIS A 310 -4.91 -10.93 -13.24
N ASN A 311 -4.77 -9.63 -12.91
CA ASN A 311 -5.30 -8.51 -13.70
C ASN A 311 -6.79 -8.65 -14.05
N THR A 312 -7.62 -8.86 -13.02
CA THR A 312 -9.06 -9.11 -13.14
C THR A 312 -9.82 -7.78 -13.29
N ALA A 313 -9.88 -7.24 -14.50
CA ALA A 313 -10.41 -5.90 -14.78
C ALA A 313 -11.88 -5.73 -14.36
N ASN A 314 -12.69 -6.79 -14.38
CA ASN A 314 -14.10 -6.71 -13.99
C ASN A 314 -14.33 -6.36 -12.51
N LEU A 315 -13.34 -6.57 -11.62
CA LEU A 315 -13.41 -6.13 -10.23
C LEU A 315 -13.31 -4.60 -10.11
N LEU A 316 -12.65 -3.94 -11.07
CA LEU A 316 -12.46 -2.49 -11.10
C LEU A 316 -13.63 -1.73 -11.72
N GLU A 317 -14.60 -2.43 -12.31
CA GLU A 317 -15.74 -1.78 -12.96
C GLU A 317 -16.74 -1.20 -11.94
N THR A 318 -16.96 -1.90 -10.80
CA THR A 318 -18.03 -1.53 -9.86
C THR A 318 -17.72 -1.76 -8.38
N HIS A 319 -16.70 -2.56 -8.04
CA HIS A 319 -16.48 -2.99 -6.66
C HIS A 319 -15.25 -2.34 -6.01
N PHE A 320 -14.14 -2.27 -6.72
CA PHE A 320 -12.89 -1.72 -6.22
C PHE A 320 -12.51 -0.45 -6.98
N ASP A 321 -11.94 0.52 -6.30
CA ASP A 321 -11.59 1.81 -6.90
C ASP A 321 -10.37 1.69 -7.80
N ALA A 322 -9.40 0.82 -7.42
CA ALA A 322 -8.18 0.63 -8.19
C ALA A 322 -7.46 -0.69 -7.89
N GLN A 323 -6.44 -0.96 -8.69
CA GLN A 323 -5.47 -2.04 -8.50
C GLN A 323 -4.04 -1.52 -8.66
N TRP A 324 -3.11 -2.02 -7.84
CA TRP A 324 -1.69 -1.85 -8.06
C TRP A 324 -1.29 -2.45 -9.40
N ASN A 325 -0.63 -1.65 -10.25
CA ASN A 325 -0.31 -2.05 -11.62
C ASN A 325 1.13 -2.55 -11.74
N ASP A 326 1.35 -3.81 -11.38
CA ASP A 326 2.66 -4.47 -11.51
C ASP A 326 3.14 -4.52 -12.96
N ASP A 327 2.25 -4.59 -13.94
CA ASP A 327 2.61 -4.57 -15.35
C ASP A 327 3.30 -3.25 -15.74
N ALA A 328 2.84 -2.13 -15.15
CA ALA A 328 3.48 -0.82 -15.34
C ALA A 328 4.88 -0.80 -14.72
N HIS A 329 5.00 -1.26 -13.46
CA HIS A 329 6.29 -1.37 -12.78
C HIS A 329 7.26 -2.24 -13.55
N ASN A 330 6.88 -3.49 -13.86
CA ASN A 330 7.75 -4.47 -14.52
C ASN A 330 8.26 -3.95 -15.86
N THR A 331 7.39 -3.29 -16.63
CA THR A 331 7.75 -2.69 -17.92
C THR A 331 8.74 -1.54 -17.75
N LEU A 332 8.48 -0.63 -16.82
CA LEU A 332 9.36 0.51 -16.52
C LEU A 332 10.70 0.04 -15.95
N HIS A 333 10.69 -0.99 -15.10
CA HIS A 333 11.91 -1.57 -14.56
C HIS A 333 12.84 -2.11 -15.66
N VAL A 334 12.29 -2.89 -16.60
CA VAL A 334 13.06 -3.40 -17.76
C VAL A 334 13.62 -2.25 -18.58
N LEU A 335 12.83 -1.21 -18.87
CA LEU A 335 13.28 -0.04 -19.63
C LEU A 335 14.38 0.76 -18.94
N LEU A 336 14.33 0.87 -17.61
CA LEU A 336 15.27 1.66 -16.82
C LEU A 336 16.57 0.92 -16.52
N THR A 337 16.48 -0.38 -16.22
CA THR A 337 17.61 -1.17 -15.69
C THR A 337 18.21 -2.15 -16.72
N GLY A 338 17.42 -2.58 -17.69
CA GLY A 338 17.76 -3.68 -18.59
C GLY A 338 17.72 -5.07 -17.94
N GLU A 339 17.28 -5.20 -16.68
CA GLU A 339 17.13 -6.49 -16.01
C GLU A 339 15.96 -7.27 -16.62
N THR A 340 16.18 -8.56 -16.92
CA THR A 340 15.21 -9.42 -17.62
C THR A 340 15.08 -10.81 -17.00
N GLU A 341 15.62 -11.03 -15.81
CA GLU A 341 15.53 -12.31 -15.09
C GLU A 341 14.26 -12.36 -14.22
N GLY A 342 13.85 -13.57 -13.84
CA GLY A 342 12.68 -13.79 -12.99
C GLY A 342 11.39 -13.33 -13.68
N TYR A 343 10.52 -12.63 -12.97
CA TYR A 343 9.24 -12.14 -13.48
C TYR A 343 9.39 -11.03 -14.53
N TYR A 344 10.52 -10.31 -14.58
CA TYR A 344 10.81 -9.32 -15.62
C TYR A 344 10.94 -9.93 -17.01
N HIS A 345 11.21 -11.25 -17.11
CA HIS A 345 11.31 -11.96 -18.39
C HIS A 345 10.05 -11.79 -19.25
N ALA A 346 8.87 -11.75 -18.63
CA ALA A 346 7.59 -11.54 -19.32
C ALA A 346 7.46 -10.15 -19.97
N PHE A 347 8.30 -9.20 -19.58
CA PHE A 347 8.27 -7.81 -20.03
C PHE A 347 9.49 -7.42 -20.89
N ALA A 348 10.43 -8.35 -21.11
CA ALA A 348 11.70 -8.09 -21.77
C ALA A 348 11.59 -7.85 -23.27
N ASP A 349 10.61 -8.46 -23.94
CA ASP A 349 10.35 -8.25 -25.35
C ASP A 349 9.50 -6.99 -25.59
N GLU A 350 9.90 -6.14 -26.50
CA GLU A 350 9.21 -4.90 -26.89
C GLU A 350 8.72 -4.04 -25.69
N PRO A 351 9.55 -3.76 -24.65
CA PRO A 351 9.09 -3.13 -23.41
C PRO A 351 8.45 -1.76 -23.63
N ILE A 352 8.91 -0.97 -24.60
CA ILE A 352 8.32 0.33 -24.89
C ILE A 352 6.89 0.21 -25.49
N ARG A 353 6.59 -0.85 -26.23
CA ARG A 353 5.23 -1.12 -26.71
C ARG A 353 4.32 -1.55 -25.59
N LYS A 354 4.84 -2.33 -24.63
CA LYS A 354 4.13 -2.70 -23.41
C LYS A 354 3.82 -1.48 -22.56
N LEU A 355 4.77 -0.55 -22.42
CA LEU A 355 4.51 0.72 -21.72
C LEU A 355 3.45 1.55 -22.44
N ALA A 356 3.48 1.62 -23.77
CA ALA A 356 2.45 2.30 -24.55
C ALA A 356 1.05 1.67 -24.30
N ARG A 357 0.97 0.35 -24.20
CA ARG A 357 -0.26 -0.37 -23.88
C ARG A 357 -0.73 -0.07 -22.46
N VAL A 358 0.15 -0.08 -21.47
CA VAL A 358 -0.17 0.31 -20.07
C VAL A 358 -0.79 1.71 -20.01
N LEU A 359 -0.21 2.67 -20.71
CA LEU A 359 -0.68 4.06 -20.68
C LEU A 359 -2.01 4.27 -21.41
N SER A 360 -2.34 3.39 -22.36
CA SER A 360 -3.57 3.47 -23.17
C SER A 360 -4.68 2.51 -22.71
N GLU A 361 -4.32 1.37 -22.11
CA GLU A 361 -5.28 0.29 -21.86
C GLU A 361 -5.22 -0.25 -20.42
N GLY A 362 -4.27 0.21 -19.58
CA GLY A 362 -4.11 -0.21 -18.20
C GLY A 362 -3.15 -1.38 -18.01
N PHE A 363 -3.55 -2.60 -18.36
CA PHE A 363 -2.68 -3.78 -18.21
C PHE A 363 -1.95 -4.14 -19.50
N VAL A 364 -0.78 -4.80 -19.35
CA VAL A 364 -0.07 -5.41 -20.49
C VAL A 364 -0.77 -6.70 -20.93
N TYR A 365 -1.06 -7.58 -19.96
CA TYR A 365 -1.72 -8.85 -20.20
C TYR A 365 -3.23 -8.72 -20.03
N GLN A 366 -3.97 -9.00 -21.11
CA GLN A 366 -5.42 -8.84 -21.20
C GLN A 366 -6.09 -10.09 -21.81
N GLY A 367 -5.57 -11.27 -21.47
CA GLY A 367 -6.01 -12.57 -22.00
C GLY A 367 -4.94 -13.29 -22.82
N GLU A 368 -3.80 -12.67 -23.08
CA GLU A 368 -2.69 -13.30 -23.79
C GLU A 368 -1.95 -14.31 -22.89
N PRO A 369 -1.30 -15.33 -23.49
CA PRO A 369 -0.43 -16.25 -22.78
C PRO A 369 0.72 -15.51 -22.07
N SER A 370 0.93 -15.79 -20.78
CA SER A 370 2.00 -15.18 -20.00
C SER A 370 3.14 -16.19 -19.78
N PRO A 371 4.40 -15.81 -20.08
CA PRO A 371 5.57 -16.68 -19.89
C PRO A 371 5.79 -17.10 -18.43
N ILE A 372 5.42 -16.24 -17.46
CA ILE A 372 5.56 -16.51 -16.03
C ILE A 372 4.39 -17.32 -15.46
N HIS A 373 3.36 -17.60 -16.25
CA HIS A 373 2.20 -18.42 -15.89
C HIS A 373 2.14 -19.72 -16.74
N ASP A 374 3.27 -20.28 -17.09
CA ASP A 374 3.37 -21.50 -17.91
C ASP A 374 2.64 -21.40 -19.26
N GLY A 375 2.59 -20.20 -19.83
CA GLY A 375 1.88 -19.94 -21.09
C GLY A 375 0.36 -19.93 -20.97
N LYS A 376 -0.20 -19.89 -19.77
CA LYS A 376 -1.65 -19.71 -19.57
C LYS A 376 -2.06 -18.26 -19.86
N PRO A 377 -3.30 -18.03 -20.30
CA PRO A 377 -3.85 -16.69 -20.43
C PRO A 377 -3.80 -15.94 -19.09
N ARG A 378 -3.40 -14.65 -19.11
CA ARG A 378 -3.39 -13.77 -17.96
C ARG A 378 -4.14 -12.47 -18.26
N GLY A 379 -4.94 -12.02 -17.34
CA GLY A 379 -5.64 -10.74 -17.40
C GLY A 379 -6.95 -10.76 -18.19
N GLU A 380 -7.61 -9.62 -18.12
CA GLU A 380 -8.85 -9.31 -18.83
C GLU A 380 -8.71 -7.99 -19.58
N PRO A 381 -9.49 -7.76 -20.68
CA PRO A 381 -9.51 -6.47 -21.37
C PRO A 381 -9.79 -5.32 -20.39
N SER A 382 -8.90 -4.31 -20.34
CA SER A 382 -8.96 -3.23 -19.37
C SER A 382 -9.03 -1.82 -19.97
N GLY A 383 -8.98 -1.68 -21.29
CA GLY A 383 -8.99 -0.37 -21.97
C GLY A 383 -10.27 0.46 -21.79
N HIS A 384 -11.33 -0.13 -21.23
CA HIS A 384 -12.57 0.56 -20.89
C HIS A 384 -12.58 1.10 -19.44
N VAL A 385 -11.64 0.66 -18.61
CA VAL A 385 -11.53 1.08 -17.21
C VAL A 385 -10.84 2.45 -17.15
N PRO A 386 -11.28 3.38 -16.28
CA PRO A 386 -10.66 4.70 -16.16
C PRO A 386 -9.17 4.61 -15.81
N PRO A 387 -8.31 5.49 -16.31
CA PRO A 387 -6.89 5.50 -15.95
C PRO A 387 -6.64 5.60 -14.43
N THR A 388 -7.53 6.26 -13.69
CA THR A 388 -7.47 6.39 -12.23
C THR A 388 -7.69 5.09 -11.49
N SER A 389 -8.20 4.04 -12.13
CA SER A 389 -8.32 2.70 -11.54
C SER A 389 -7.01 1.91 -11.52
N PHE A 390 -5.91 2.50 -11.96
CA PHE A 390 -4.58 1.89 -11.93
C PHE A 390 -3.65 2.71 -11.02
N VAL A 391 -3.15 2.08 -9.96
CA VAL A 391 -2.10 2.66 -9.12
C VAL A 391 -0.76 2.33 -9.76
N MET A 392 -0.05 3.36 -10.20
CA MET A 392 1.26 3.24 -10.84
C MET A 392 2.37 3.58 -9.86
N PHE A 393 3.45 2.81 -9.90
CA PHE A 393 4.65 3.01 -9.08
C PHE A 393 5.90 2.63 -9.86
N LEU A 394 7.02 3.25 -9.55
CA LEU A 394 8.33 2.85 -10.05
C LEU A 394 8.94 1.75 -9.17
N GLN A 395 8.67 1.80 -7.88
CA GLN A 395 9.08 0.83 -6.87
C GLN A 395 8.14 0.91 -5.67
N ASN A 396 8.04 -0.16 -4.91
CA ASN A 396 7.38 -0.23 -3.61
C ASN A 396 8.20 -1.14 -2.69
N HIS A 397 7.68 -1.52 -1.52
CA HIS A 397 8.38 -2.40 -0.58
C HIS A 397 8.83 -3.72 -1.23
N ASP A 398 7.98 -4.33 -2.09
CA ASP A 398 8.25 -5.62 -2.71
C ASP A 398 9.40 -5.57 -3.70
N GLN A 399 9.37 -4.64 -4.66
CA GLN A 399 10.40 -4.56 -5.69
C GLN A 399 11.77 -4.21 -5.13
N ILE A 400 11.82 -3.43 -4.05
CA ILE A 400 13.08 -3.11 -3.37
C ILE A 400 13.48 -4.27 -2.46
N GLY A 401 12.59 -4.70 -1.58
CA GLY A 401 12.89 -5.64 -0.50
C GLY A 401 13.05 -7.08 -0.96
N ASN A 402 12.46 -7.47 -2.09
CA ASN A 402 12.69 -8.78 -2.71
C ASN A 402 14.04 -8.86 -3.45
N ARG A 403 14.78 -7.78 -3.61
CA ARG A 403 16.18 -7.82 -4.09
C ARG A 403 17.10 -8.34 -2.97
N ALA A 404 18.18 -9.00 -3.38
CA ALA A 404 19.12 -9.61 -2.43
C ALA A 404 19.74 -8.62 -1.43
N PHE A 405 19.94 -7.38 -1.86
CA PHE A 405 20.56 -6.30 -1.07
C PHE A 405 19.67 -5.05 -0.95
N GLY A 406 18.40 -5.17 -1.31
CA GLY A 406 17.41 -4.10 -1.16
C GLY A 406 17.73 -2.83 -1.94
N GLU A 407 18.34 -2.94 -3.14
CA GLU A 407 18.76 -1.79 -3.92
C GLU A 407 17.55 -1.06 -4.53
N ARG A 408 17.54 0.26 -4.39
CA ARG A 408 16.58 1.15 -5.03
C ARG A 408 16.94 1.46 -6.48
N LEU A 409 15.98 1.84 -7.30
CA LEU A 409 16.19 2.23 -8.71
C LEU A 409 17.26 3.29 -8.90
N ARG A 410 17.45 4.17 -7.92
CA ARG A 410 18.51 5.19 -7.91
C ARG A 410 19.91 4.59 -8.10
N LYS A 411 20.15 3.35 -7.66
CA LYS A 411 21.42 2.61 -7.84
C LYS A 411 21.44 1.75 -9.10
N LEU A 412 20.30 1.50 -9.72
CA LEU A 412 20.16 0.52 -10.80
C LEU A 412 20.08 1.16 -12.18
N CYS A 413 19.77 2.45 -12.28
CA CYS A 413 19.60 3.14 -13.55
C CYS A 413 20.19 4.56 -13.53
N SER A 414 20.23 5.20 -14.70
CA SER A 414 20.64 6.59 -14.83
C SER A 414 19.73 7.52 -14.03
N PRO A 415 20.28 8.48 -13.26
CA PRO A 415 19.48 9.50 -12.58
C PRO A 415 18.57 10.30 -13.51
N ASP A 416 19.02 10.58 -14.72
CA ASP A 416 18.23 11.34 -15.70
C ASP A 416 17.07 10.49 -16.25
N ALA A 417 17.29 9.18 -16.51
CA ALA A 417 16.25 8.26 -16.88
C ALA A 417 15.21 8.11 -15.76
N LEU A 418 15.67 8.00 -14.51
CA LEU A 418 14.79 7.95 -13.35
C LEU A 418 13.93 9.21 -13.20
N ARG A 419 14.51 10.42 -13.41
CA ARG A 419 13.76 11.67 -13.41
C ARG A 419 12.70 11.72 -14.49
N ALA A 420 13.01 11.26 -15.69
CA ALA A 420 12.04 11.19 -16.79
C ALA A 420 10.89 10.23 -16.47
N ALA A 421 11.19 9.05 -15.92
CA ALA A 421 10.18 8.08 -15.48
C ALA A 421 9.34 8.60 -14.30
N THR A 422 9.96 9.30 -13.34
CA THR A 422 9.25 9.96 -12.24
C THR A 422 8.30 11.05 -12.76
N GLY A 423 8.71 11.81 -13.78
CA GLY A 423 7.81 12.75 -14.46
C GLY A 423 6.57 12.08 -15.03
N LEU A 424 6.73 10.91 -15.66
CA LEU A 424 5.62 10.09 -16.14
C LEU A 424 4.72 9.63 -14.97
N LEU A 425 5.31 9.05 -13.92
CA LEU A 425 4.59 8.61 -12.73
C LEU A 425 3.71 9.72 -12.15
N LEU A 426 4.29 10.89 -11.93
CA LEU A 426 3.62 11.97 -11.22
C LEU A 426 2.60 12.73 -12.07
N LEU A 427 2.73 12.76 -13.41
CA LEU A 427 1.92 13.60 -14.27
C LEU A 427 0.98 12.84 -15.21
N SER A 428 1.04 11.52 -15.28
CA SER A 428 0.02 10.72 -15.96
C SER A 428 -1.29 10.69 -15.16
N PRO A 429 -2.45 10.40 -15.78
CA PRO A 429 -3.74 10.31 -15.09
C PRO A 429 -3.86 9.17 -14.08
N GLN A 430 -3.02 8.14 -14.17
CA GLN A 430 -2.97 7.06 -13.19
C GLN A 430 -2.67 7.60 -11.79
N ILE A 431 -3.10 6.88 -10.77
CA ILE A 431 -2.83 7.26 -9.38
C ILE A 431 -1.38 6.92 -9.03
N PRO A 432 -0.54 7.89 -8.66
CA PRO A 432 0.84 7.61 -8.32
C PRO A 432 0.98 7.08 -6.89
N LEU A 433 1.84 6.06 -6.73
CA LEU A 433 2.32 5.59 -5.44
C LEU A 433 3.83 5.83 -5.37
N LEU A 434 4.27 6.41 -4.28
CA LEU A 434 5.66 6.65 -3.92
C LEU A 434 6.02 5.75 -2.73
N PHE A 435 7.18 5.15 -2.75
CA PHE A 435 7.70 4.48 -1.57
C PHE A 435 8.55 5.44 -0.74
N MET A 436 8.49 5.33 0.58
CA MET A 436 9.17 6.24 1.53
C MET A 436 10.61 6.57 1.11
N ASP A 437 10.97 7.86 1.24
CA ASP A 437 12.25 8.48 0.91
C ASP A 437 12.59 8.56 -0.60
N GLU A 438 11.66 8.23 -1.51
CA GLU A 438 11.87 8.45 -2.95
C GLU A 438 12.03 9.93 -3.30
N GLU A 439 11.30 10.78 -2.61
CA GLU A 439 11.31 12.23 -2.80
C GLU A 439 12.67 12.86 -2.54
N PHE A 440 13.54 12.16 -1.86
CA PHE A 440 14.94 12.58 -1.60
C PHE A 440 15.95 11.97 -2.58
N GLY A 441 15.50 11.16 -3.55
CA GLY A 441 16.40 10.36 -4.37
C GLY A 441 17.26 9.40 -3.54
N SER A 442 16.67 8.85 -2.47
CA SER A 442 17.37 8.00 -1.51
C SER A 442 17.92 6.74 -2.18
N ASP A 443 19.11 6.35 -1.79
CA ASP A 443 19.73 5.08 -2.12
C ASP A 443 19.80 4.11 -0.93
N GLN A 444 19.16 4.51 0.20
CA GLN A 444 19.00 3.68 1.40
C GLN A 444 18.28 2.39 1.04
N PRO A 445 18.84 1.21 1.32
CA PRO A 445 18.17 -0.04 1.03
C PRO A 445 16.92 -0.22 1.88
N PHE A 446 15.97 -0.99 1.37
CA PHE A 446 14.89 -1.54 2.17
C PHE A 446 14.94 -3.05 2.04
N LEU A 447 15.39 -3.73 3.08
CA LEU A 447 15.66 -5.17 3.08
C LEU A 447 14.44 -5.95 3.58
N PHE A 448 14.32 -7.20 3.16
CA PHE A 448 13.40 -8.12 3.81
C PHE A 448 13.90 -8.45 5.21
N PHE A 449 13.06 -8.23 6.22
CA PHE A 449 13.40 -8.51 7.62
C PHE A 449 12.22 -9.13 8.38
N THR A 450 12.58 -9.99 9.33
CA THR A 450 11.70 -10.67 10.29
C THR A 450 12.37 -10.70 11.67
N ASP A 451 11.71 -11.25 12.68
CA ASP A 451 12.27 -11.37 14.05
C ASP A 451 12.07 -12.77 14.64
N TYR A 452 12.12 -13.80 13.80
CA TYR A 452 12.01 -15.16 14.24
C TYR A 452 13.24 -15.63 14.99
N THR A 453 13.06 -16.68 15.81
CA THR A 453 14.13 -17.34 16.57
C THR A 453 14.17 -18.85 16.31
N GLY A 454 15.27 -19.51 16.69
CA GLY A 454 15.42 -20.96 16.57
C GLY A 454 15.33 -21.48 15.13
N ASP A 455 14.71 -22.65 14.97
CA ASP A 455 14.64 -23.37 13.68
C ASP A 455 13.91 -22.58 12.58
N LEU A 456 12.92 -21.76 12.96
CA LEU A 456 12.18 -20.92 12.02
C LEU A 456 13.07 -19.80 11.45
N ALA A 457 13.88 -19.16 12.29
CA ALA A 457 14.85 -18.15 11.85
C ALA A 457 15.85 -18.75 10.86
N ASP A 458 16.37 -19.95 11.15
CA ASP A 458 17.27 -20.66 10.26
C ASP A 458 16.59 -21.02 8.93
N ALA A 459 15.34 -21.48 8.98
CA ALA A 459 14.57 -21.84 7.79
C ALA A 459 14.32 -20.62 6.88
N VAL A 460 13.97 -19.46 7.45
CA VAL A 460 13.75 -18.21 6.71
C VAL A 460 15.06 -17.72 6.08
N ARG A 461 16.15 -17.68 6.82
CA ARG A 461 17.47 -17.29 6.30
C ARG A 461 17.92 -18.18 5.14
N GLU A 462 17.84 -19.50 5.30
CA GLU A 462 18.24 -20.45 4.25
C GLU A 462 17.24 -20.45 3.08
N GLY A 463 15.96 -20.24 3.35
CA GLY A 463 14.93 -20.05 2.32
C GLY A 463 15.27 -18.87 1.41
N ARG A 464 15.59 -17.73 2.01
CA ARG A 464 15.99 -16.50 1.29
C ARG A 464 17.22 -16.75 0.39
N ARG A 465 18.25 -17.41 0.91
CA ARG A 465 19.46 -17.75 0.14
C ARG A 465 19.17 -18.70 -1.01
N ARG A 466 18.30 -19.71 -0.81
CA ARG A 466 17.89 -20.64 -1.88
C ARG A 466 17.10 -19.96 -2.98
N GLU A 467 16.26 -19.02 -2.65
CA GLU A 467 15.50 -18.22 -3.63
C GLU A 467 16.44 -17.56 -4.65
N PHE A 468 17.53 -16.95 -4.19
CA PHE A 468 18.49 -16.29 -5.07
C PHE A 468 19.41 -17.25 -5.85
N ALA A 469 19.49 -18.52 -5.48
CA ALA A 469 20.34 -19.48 -6.18
C ALA A 469 19.98 -19.66 -7.67
N ARG A 470 18.75 -19.34 -8.06
CA ARG A 470 18.26 -19.39 -9.45
C ARG A 470 18.79 -18.26 -10.35
N PHE A 471 19.28 -17.18 -9.77
CA PHE A 471 19.81 -16.04 -10.53
C PHE A 471 21.30 -16.21 -10.82
N ALA A 472 21.72 -15.94 -12.07
CA ALA A 472 23.10 -16.12 -12.51
C ALA A 472 24.12 -15.38 -11.64
N SER A 473 23.76 -14.17 -11.20
CA SER A 473 24.58 -13.35 -10.32
C SER A 473 24.81 -13.94 -8.92
N PHE A 474 23.99 -14.91 -8.49
CA PHE A 474 24.05 -15.57 -7.18
C PHE A 474 24.31 -17.08 -7.28
N SER A 475 24.85 -17.58 -8.39
CA SER A 475 25.27 -18.96 -8.57
C SER A 475 26.36 -19.40 -7.58
N ASP A 476 27.25 -18.46 -7.15
CA ASP A 476 28.29 -18.70 -6.15
C ASP A 476 27.72 -18.66 -4.72
N GLU A 477 28.02 -19.71 -3.95
CA GLU A 477 27.61 -19.84 -2.54
C GLU A 477 28.20 -18.72 -1.64
N LYS A 478 29.43 -18.27 -1.90
CA LYS A 478 30.06 -17.18 -1.15
C LYS A 478 29.31 -15.87 -1.33
N ARG A 479 28.77 -15.62 -2.53
CA ARG A 479 27.97 -14.42 -2.80
C ARG A 479 26.58 -14.54 -2.13
N ARG A 480 25.96 -15.72 -2.15
CA ARG A 480 24.72 -15.95 -1.42
C ARG A 480 24.87 -15.79 0.10
N ALA A 481 26.02 -16.18 0.65
CA ALA A 481 26.31 -16.00 2.07
C ALA A 481 26.40 -14.52 2.50
N GLN A 482 26.58 -13.58 1.55
CA GLN A 482 26.58 -12.12 1.81
C GLN A 482 25.16 -11.53 1.89
N ILE A 483 24.14 -12.27 1.45
CA ILE A 483 22.74 -11.81 1.56
C ILE A 483 22.43 -11.62 3.05
N PRO A 484 21.93 -10.44 3.44
CA PRO A 484 21.60 -10.14 4.83
C PRO A 484 20.67 -11.19 5.44
N ASP A 485 20.92 -11.56 6.69
CA ASP A 485 20.00 -12.43 7.44
C ASP A 485 18.74 -11.63 7.80
N PRO A 486 17.55 -12.05 7.38
CA PRO A 486 16.30 -11.33 7.66
C PRO A 486 16.04 -11.13 9.17
N ASN A 487 16.48 -12.06 10.01
CA ASN A 487 16.26 -12.00 11.46
C ASN A 487 17.30 -11.16 12.22
N HIS A 488 18.37 -10.72 11.52
CA HIS A 488 19.41 -9.98 12.20
C HIS A 488 18.99 -8.52 12.43
N PRO A 489 19.15 -7.95 13.66
CA PRO A 489 18.75 -6.56 13.94
C PRO A 489 19.37 -5.51 13.01
N GLN A 490 20.57 -5.77 12.47
CA GLN A 490 21.21 -4.86 11.52
C GLN A 490 20.48 -4.80 10.17
N THR A 491 19.78 -5.85 9.76
CA THR A 491 18.98 -5.86 8.53
C THR A 491 17.84 -4.86 8.63
N PHE A 492 17.14 -4.84 9.76
CA PHE A 492 16.13 -3.83 10.08
C PHE A 492 16.75 -2.42 10.19
N ALA A 493 17.84 -2.27 10.94
CA ALA A 493 18.51 -0.98 11.12
C ALA A 493 19.01 -0.41 9.78
N ALA A 494 19.49 -1.25 8.86
CA ALA A 494 19.91 -0.84 7.53
C ALA A 494 18.72 -0.37 6.66
N SER A 495 17.50 -0.82 6.95
CA SER A 495 16.27 -0.42 6.25
C SER A 495 15.61 0.83 6.86
N SER A 496 16.08 1.24 8.05
CA SER A 496 15.55 2.42 8.74
C SER A 496 16.21 3.69 8.22
N PRO A 497 15.44 4.73 7.84
CA PRO A 497 16.02 6.00 7.41
C PRO A 497 16.91 6.61 8.49
N PRO A 498 18.01 7.28 8.11
CA PRO A 498 18.87 7.96 9.06
C PRO A 498 18.10 9.06 9.81
N THR A 499 18.29 9.15 11.11
CA THR A 499 17.62 10.11 11.99
C THR A 499 18.13 11.56 11.78
N ASP A 500 19.31 11.74 11.22
CA ASP A 500 19.89 13.07 10.94
C ASP A 500 20.04 13.28 9.43
N ALA A 501 19.07 13.98 8.85
CA ALA A 501 19.08 14.34 7.44
C ALA A 501 20.23 15.30 7.06
N ALA A 502 20.72 16.10 8.01
CA ALA A 502 21.81 17.06 7.78
C ALA A 502 23.20 16.40 7.74
N ALA A 503 23.33 15.21 8.33
CA ALA A 503 24.58 14.44 8.35
C ALA A 503 24.80 13.56 7.11
N GLN A 504 23.83 13.54 6.15
CA GLN A 504 23.95 12.69 4.98
C GLN A 504 24.86 13.31 3.91
N PRO A 505 25.72 12.51 3.24
CA PRO A 505 26.37 12.95 2.03
C PRO A 505 25.30 13.32 0.98
N ASP A 506 25.56 14.32 0.16
CA ASP A 506 24.71 14.77 -0.95
C ASP A 506 23.42 15.56 -0.57
N ALA A 507 23.45 16.35 0.49
CA ALA A 507 22.32 17.20 0.89
C ALA A 507 21.78 18.07 -0.27
N HIS A 508 22.65 18.54 -1.17
CA HIS A 508 22.25 19.33 -2.34
C HIS A 508 21.43 18.49 -3.34
N GLU A 509 21.86 17.25 -3.63
CA GLU A 509 21.14 16.36 -4.55
C GLU A 509 19.77 15.95 -3.99
N ARG A 510 19.69 15.70 -2.67
CA ARG A 510 18.43 15.41 -1.99
C ARG A 510 17.44 16.57 -2.08
N LEU A 511 17.90 17.81 -1.90
CA LEU A 511 17.07 19.00 -2.09
C LEU A 511 16.60 19.15 -3.53
N ASP A 512 17.45 18.84 -4.51
CA ASP A 512 17.13 18.92 -5.93
C ASP A 512 16.06 17.89 -6.32
N TRP A 513 16.12 16.66 -5.77
CA TRP A 513 15.06 15.66 -5.93
C TRP A 513 13.76 16.11 -5.27
N MET A 514 13.80 16.58 -4.04
CA MET A 514 12.62 17.07 -3.32
C MET A 514 11.94 18.23 -4.07
N HIS A 515 12.72 19.17 -4.61
CA HIS A 515 12.18 20.26 -5.44
C HIS A 515 11.55 19.75 -6.74
N PHE A 516 12.12 18.71 -7.34
CA PHE A 516 11.57 18.08 -8.53
C PHE A 516 10.21 17.47 -8.23
N TYR A 517 10.10 16.63 -7.18
CA TYR A 517 8.83 16.03 -6.74
C TYR A 517 7.79 17.10 -6.40
N LYS A 518 8.14 18.08 -5.57
CA LYS A 518 7.23 19.17 -5.19
C LYS A 518 6.73 19.94 -6.40
N SER A 519 7.59 20.24 -7.37
CA SER A 519 7.21 20.94 -8.60
C SER A 519 6.23 20.12 -9.45
N ALA A 520 6.50 18.85 -9.67
CA ALA A 520 5.63 17.96 -10.44
C ALA A 520 4.28 17.74 -9.74
N LEU A 521 4.28 17.47 -8.42
CA LEU A 521 3.05 17.33 -7.63
C LEU A 521 2.22 18.61 -7.58
N THR A 522 2.87 19.78 -7.58
CA THR A 522 2.16 21.08 -7.70
C THR A 522 1.44 21.20 -9.05
N VAL A 523 2.09 20.79 -10.14
CA VAL A 523 1.45 20.75 -11.48
C VAL A 523 0.28 19.77 -11.47
N ARG A 524 0.48 18.56 -10.94
CA ARG A 524 -0.58 17.56 -10.83
C ARG A 524 -1.77 18.11 -10.06
N ALA A 525 -1.57 18.60 -8.85
CA ALA A 525 -2.63 19.08 -7.97
C ALA A 525 -3.45 20.24 -8.58
N LYS A 526 -2.79 21.17 -9.30
CA LYS A 526 -3.46 22.35 -9.85
C LYS A 526 -4.09 22.14 -11.23
N LEU A 527 -3.46 21.33 -12.08
CA LEU A 527 -3.83 21.25 -13.50
C LEU A 527 -4.41 19.92 -13.91
N ILE A 528 -4.00 18.82 -13.29
CA ILE A 528 -4.39 17.46 -13.71
C ILE A 528 -5.49 16.93 -12.80
N THR A 529 -5.24 16.87 -11.50
CA THR A 529 -6.17 16.32 -10.50
C THR A 529 -7.61 16.83 -10.63
N PRO A 530 -7.89 18.15 -10.78
CA PRO A 530 -9.26 18.64 -10.88
C PRO A 530 -10.01 18.19 -12.15
N ARG A 531 -9.35 17.48 -13.04
CA ARG A 531 -9.86 17.07 -14.36
C ARG A 531 -9.82 15.55 -14.56
N LEU A 532 -9.62 14.77 -13.50
CA LEU A 532 -9.40 13.31 -13.62
C LEU A 532 -10.67 12.47 -13.52
N ALA A 533 -11.78 13.00 -13.00
CA ALA A 533 -12.98 12.23 -12.67
C ALA A 533 -13.50 11.33 -13.83
N HIS A 534 -13.43 11.83 -15.07
CA HIS A 534 -13.85 11.07 -16.26
C HIS A 534 -12.76 11.02 -17.33
N ALA A 535 -11.49 11.09 -16.92
CA ALA A 535 -10.36 11.00 -17.84
C ALA A 535 -10.36 9.69 -18.62
N LYS A 536 -10.00 9.77 -19.92
CA LYS A 536 -9.95 8.63 -20.83
C LYS A 536 -8.66 8.63 -21.63
N ALA A 537 -8.07 7.47 -21.82
CA ALA A 537 -6.94 7.33 -22.72
C ALA A 537 -7.37 7.56 -24.19
N LEU A 538 -6.61 8.36 -24.91
CA LEU A 538 -6.72 8.56 -26.35
C LEU A 538 -5.72 7.72 -27.13
N GLY A 539 -4.86 7.00 -26.43
CA GLY A 539 -3.85 6.11 -26.97
C GLY A 539 -2.42 6.59 -26.78
N ALA A 540 -1.50 5.68 -27.04
CA ALA A 540 -0.07 5.93 -27.01
C ALA A 540 0.60 5.43 -28.30
N SER A 541 1.68 6.10 -28.72
CA SER A 541 2.43 5.76 -29.94
C SER A 541 3.92 5.70 -29.61
N VAL A 542 4.57 4.61 -30.00
CA VAL A 542 6.03 4.46 -29.91
C VAL A 542 6.67 5.31 -31.01
N LEU A 543 7.75 6.00 -30.66
CA LEU A 543 8.52 6.81 -31.59
C LEU A 543 9.61 5.97 -32.27
N ALA A 544 9.87 6.24 -33.54
CA ALA A 544 10.91 5.55 -34.28
C ALA A 544 12.28 6.23 -34.08
N ALA A 545 13.32 5.43 -33.92
CA ALA A 545 14.70 5.86 -33.99
C ALA A 545 15.08 6.27 -35.45
N GLN A 546 16.25 6.90 -35.63
CA GLN A 546 16.70 7.33 -36.98
C GLN A 546 16.84 6.19 -37.97
N ASN A 547 17.10 4.97 -37.54
CA ASN A 547 17.20 3.77 -38.36
C ASN A 547 15.83 3.12 -38.67
N GLY A 548 14.72 3.70 -38.17
CA GLY A 548 13.36 3.22 -38.35
C GLY A 548 12.92 2.11 -37.40
N SER A 549 13.77 1.63 -36.47
CA SER A 549 13.35 0.74 -35.37
C SER A 549 12.63 1.52 -34.29
N ASP A 550 11.92 0.82 -33.39
CA ASP A 550 11.35 1.42 -32.20
C ASP A 550 12.46 1.99 -31.32
N ALA A 551 12.28 3.21 -30.85
CA ALA A 551 13.11 3.81 -29.81
C ALA A 551 12.49 3.54 -28.42
N ASN A 552 13.27 3.64 -27.34
CA ASN A 552 12.73 3.64 -25.98
C ASN A 552 12.02 4.97 -25.69
N ALA A 553 11.15 5.40 -26.59
CA ALA A 553 10.45 6.67 -26.56
C ALA A 553 9.02 6.53 -27.08
N LEU A 554 8.10 7.29 -26.47
CA LEU A 554 6.70 7.27 -26.84
C LEU A 554 6.03 8.65 -26.63
N ILE A 555 4.83 8.79 -27.18
CA ILE A 555 3.89 9.83 -26.82
C ILE A 555 2.56 9.21 -26.43
N ALA A 556 1.99 9.62 -25.27
CA ALA A 556 0.70 9.18 -24.78
C ALA A 556 -0.24 10.38 -24.60
N ARG A 557 -1.55 10.17 -24.75
CA ARG A 557 -2.56 11.23 -24.70
C ARG A 557 -3.80 10.76 -23.95
N TRP A 558 -4.40 11.69 -23.20
CA TRP A 558 -5.65 11.47 -22.49
C TRP A 558 -6.58 12.66 -22.67
N GLN A 559 -7.86 12.38 -22.84
CA GLN A 559 -8.90 13.37 -22.71
C GLN A 559 -9.26 13.49 -21.23
N LEU A 560 -9.25 14.72 -20.71
CA LEU A 560 -9.64 15.04 -19.35
C LEU A 560 -11.14 15.34 -19.27
N ASP A 561 -11.69 15.46 -18.05
CA ASP A 561 -13.11 15.63 -17.81
C ASP A 561 -13.72 16.89 -18.46
N ASP A 562 -12.95 17.97 -18.51
CA ASP A 562 -13.34 19.24 -19.16
C ASP A 562 -13.22 19.23 -20.69
N GLY A 563 -12.90 18.08 -21.28
CA GLY A 563 -12.68 17.91 -22.71
C GLY A 563 -11.30 18.28 -23.21
N GLU A 564 -10.44 18.81 -22.34
CA GLU A 564 -9.06 19.17 -22.67
C GLU A 564 -8.17 17.91 -22.79
N THR A 565 -7.02 18.08 -23.42
CA THR A 565 -6.09 16.98 -23.67
C THR A 565 -4.80 17.18 -22.89
N LEU A 566 -4.45 16.17 -22.08
CA LEU A 566 -3.11 15.98 -21.55
C LEU A 566 -2.32 15.11 -22.52
N ALA A 567 -1.13 15.55 -22.91
CA ALA A 567 -0.20 14.77 -23.72
C ALA A 567 1.17 14.73 -23.05
N ILE A 568 1.81 13.58 -23.10
CA ILE A 568 3.14 13.33 -22.51
C ILE A 568 4.02 12.71 -23.59
N ALA A 569 5.20 13.27 -23.85
CA ALA A 569 6.26 12.59 -24.58
C ALA A 569 7.38 12.20 -23.63
N LEU A 570 7.87 10.98 -23.77
CA LEU A 570 8.87 10.35 -22.93
C LEU A 570 9.95 9.72 -23.79
N ASN A 571 11.21 9.90 -23.45
CA ASN A 571 12.35 9.17 -23.98
C ASN A 571 13.18 8.64 -22.83
N LEU A 572 13.21 7.32 -22.63
CA LEU A 572 14.02 6.63 -21.62
C LEU A 572 15.34 6.10 -22.21
N GLY A 573 15.59 6.31 -23.50
CA GLY A 573 16.82 5.93 -24.16
C GLY A 573 17.94 6.96 -24.03
N ASP A 574 19.16 6.55 -24.28
CA ASP A 574 20.41 7.35 -24.25
C ASP A 574 20.69 8.13 -25.54
N ALA A 575 19.82 8.03 -26.52
CA ALA A 575 19.91 8.71 -27.81
C ALA A 575 18.72 9.65 -28.05
N ALA A 576 18.98 10.75 -28.77
CA ALA A 576 17.93 11.64 -29.23
C ALA A 576 17.05 10.93 -30.29
N VAL A 577 15.75 11.13 -30.23
CA VAL A 577 14.77 10.50 -31.10
C VAL A 577 14.11 11.54 -32.00
N PRO A 578 13.96 11.27 -33.33
CA PRO A 578 13.20 12.15 -34.21
C PRO A 578 11.80 12.41 -33.68
N PHE A 579 11.42 13.67 -33.59
CA PHE A 579 10.10 14.09 -33.12
C PHE A 579 9.44 14.96 -34.20
N ALA A 580 8.80 14.31 -35.16
CA ALA A 580 8.16 15.03 -36.26
C ALA A 580 6.95 15.81 -35.75
N GLN A 581 6.93 17.11 -36.04
CA GLN A 581 5.79 17.97 -35.77
C GLN A 581 4.67 17.74 -36.79
N THR A 582 4.08 16.54 -36.78
CA THR A 582 2.85 16.30 -37.55
C THR A 582 1.65 16.79 -36.72
N GLU A 583 0.60 17.29 -37.36
CA GLU A 583 -0.64 17.72 -36.65
C GLU A 583 -1.24 16.58 -35.79
N THR A 584 -0.89 15.34 -36.10
CA THR A 584 -1.34 14.14 -35.36
C THR A 584 -0.49 13.83 -34.12
N LEU A 585 0.78 14.27 -34.07
CA LEU A 585 1.71 13.96 -32.98
C LEU A 585 1.99 15.17 -32.07
N MET A 586 1.89 16.41 -32.60
CA MET A 586 2.12 17.59 -31.78
C MET A 586 0.87 17.93 -30.96
N PRO A 587 0.97 17.89 -29.64
CA PRO A 587 -0.11 18.35 -28.80
C PRO A 587 -0.34 19.85 -29.01
N LYS A 588 -1.57 20.22 -29.30
CA LYS A 588 -1.99 21.62 -29.24
C LYS A 588 -2.15 21.95 -27.76
N GLY A 589 -1.20 22.67 -27.16
CA GLY A 589 -1.30 23.02 -25.76
C GLY A 589 -0.07 23.75 -25.24
N LYS A 590 -0.14 24.19 -24.00
CA LYS A 590 1.00 24.80 -23.30
C LYS A 590 1.80 23.71 -22.58
N ILE A 591 3.11 23.83 -22.59
CA ILE A 591 3.99 22.98 -21.82
C ILE A 591 3.77 23.33 -20.35
N VAL A 592 3.41 22.30 -19.56
CA VAL A 592 3.15 22.43 -18.13
C VAL A 592 4.29 21.88 -17.28
N PHE A 593 5.11 20.98 -17.85
CA PHE A 593 6.29 20.44 -17.19
C PHE A 593 7.29 19.87 -18.19
N GLU A 594 8.58 19.93 -17.87
CA GLU A 594 9.65 19.29 -18.66
C GLU A 594 10.85 18.93 -17.79
N THR A 595 11.50 17.82 -18.11
CA THR A 595 12.80 17.41 -17.55
C THR A 595 13.61 16.64 -18.61
N PRO A 596 14.92 16.91 -18.79
CA PRO A 596 15.67 18.01 -18.19
C PRO A 596 15.15 19.40 -18.64
N PRO A 597 15.61 20.50 -18.02
CA PRO A 597 15.22 21.83 -18.46
C PRO A 597 15.54 22.08 -19.93
N ARG A 598 14.64 22.79 -20.65
CA ARG A 598 14.75 23.17 -22.06
C ARG A 598 14.58 22.03 -23.08
N VAL A 599 13.89 20.94 -22.74
CA VAL A 599 13.46 19.94 -23.75
C VAL A 599 12.76 20.61 -24.92
N ARG A 600 11.95 21.66 -24.65
CA ARG A 600 11.25 22.46 -25.68
C ARG A 600 12.17 23.05 -26.75
N ASP A 601 13.40 23.41 -26.43
CA ASP A 601 14.37 24.00 -27.37
C ASP A 601 14.85 22.91 -28.38
N HIS A 602 14.99 21.67 -27.93
CA HIS A 602 15.31 20.53 -28.78
C HIS A 602 14.13 20.13 -29.69
N LEU A 603 12.90 20.27 -29.21
CA LEU A 603 11.70 20.00 -30.02
C LEU A 603 11.57 20.97 -31.19
N ALA A 604 12.03 22.21 -31.06
CA ALA A 604 12.13 23.15 -32.18
C ALA A 604 13.07 22.62 -33.28
N GLY A 605 14.08 21.82 -32.93
CA GLY A 605 14.95 21.07 -33.83
C GLY A 605 14.40 19.71 -34.26
N GLN A 606 13.14 19.41 -33.99
CA GLN A 606 12.49 18.13 -34.28
C GLN A 606 13.17 16.90 -33.64
N GLN A 607 13.70 17.06 -32.42
CA GLN A 607 14.34 16.00 -31.67
C GLN A 607 13.79 15.94 -30.24
N LEU A 608 13.47 14.76 -29.72
CA LEU A 608 13.26 14.50 -28.31
C LEU A 608 14.59 14.03 -27.71
N PRO A 609 15.23 14.80 -26.82
CA PRO A 609 16.55 14.46 -26.30
C PRO A 609 16.56 13.17 -25.46
N PRO A 610 17.76 12.59 -25.17
CA PRO A 610 17.88 11.47 -24.26
C PRO A 610 17.28 11.77 -22.89
N TYR A 611 16.70 10.76 -22.26
CA TYR A 611 16.19 10.83 -20.88
C TYR A 611 15.26 12.03 -20.65
N ALA A 612 14.36 12.27 -21.61
CA ALA A 612 13.50 13.43 -21.61
C ALA A 612 12.05 13.07 -21.30
N PHE A 613 11.43 13.92 -20.52
CA PHE A 613 10.00 13.97 -20.29
C PHE A 613 9.47 15.36 -20.56
N ILE A 614 8.31 15.46 -21.20
CA ILE A 614 7.62 16.72 -21.40
C ILE A 614 6.11 16.51 -21.45
N ALA A 615 5.36 17.37 -20.75
CA ALA A 615 3.91 17.33 -20.69
C ALA A 615 3.29 18.61 -21.23
N TRP A 616 2.22 18.46 -22.01
CA TRP A 616 1.39 19.55 -22.54
C TRP A 616 -0.04 19.39 -22.05
N LEU A 617 -0.68 20.53 -21.81
CA LEU A 617 -2.11 20.60 -21.52
C LEU A 617 -2.77 21.62 -22.45
N THR A 618 -3.86 21.23 -23.12
CA THR A 618 -4.71 22.15 -23.87
C THR A 618 -5.58 22.96 -22.88
N GLY A 619 -6.25 24.01 -23.36
CA GLY A 619 -7.12 24.87 -22.56
C GLY A 619 -6.43 25.96 -21.74
N ASP A 620 -7.14 26.48 -20.75
CA ASP A 620 -6.64 27.59 -19.94
C ASP A 620 -5.75 27.08 -18.79
N VAL A 621 -4.48 27.46 -18.87
CA VAL A 621 -3.47 27.24 -17.82
C VAL A 621 -2.94 28.57 -17.27
N SER A 622 -3.71 29.65 -17.40
CA SER A 622 -3.29 31.04 -17.07
C SER A 622 -2.96 31.21 -15.58
N GLU A 623 -3.66 30.49 -14.69
CA GLU A 623 -3.33 30.50 -13.26
C GLU A 623 -1.92 29.95 -12.98
N TYR A 624 -1.42 29.05 -13.85
CA TYR A 624 -0.10 28.48 -13.71
C TYR A 624 1.01 29.35 -14.34
N ALA A 625 0.70 30.10 -15.39
CA ALA A 625 1.69 30.96 -16.05
C ALA A 625 2.24 32.05 -15.10
N ASN A 626 1.47 32.44 -14.07
CA ASN A 626 1.91 33.33 -13.00
C ASN A 626 2.81 32.64 -11.94
N THR A 627 2.88 31.29 -11.92
CA THR A 627 3.69 30.51 -10.96
C THR A 627 4.99 29.96 -11.57
N HIS A 628 5.25 30.17 -12.87
CA HIS A 628 6.57 29.91 -13.47
C HIS A 628 7.65 30.88 -12.93
N ASP A 629 7.28 31.89 -12.17
CA ASP A 629 8.12 32.62 -11.23
C ASP A 629 8.37 31.85 -9.90
N ALA A 630 7.90 30.59 -9.79
CA ALA A 630 8.07 29.77 -8.59
C ALA A 630 9.56 29.55 -8.21
N ARG A 631 10.49 29.55 -9.15
CA ARG A 631 11.93 29.65 -8.80
C ARG A 631 12.23 30.91 -7.98
N LYS A 632 11.63 32.05 -8.31
CA LYS A 632 11.83 33.30 -7.58
C LYS A 632 11.04 33.38 -6.27
N VAL A 633 9.94 32.67 -6.14
CA VAL A 633 9.16 32.59 -4.89
C VAL A 633 9.86 31.68 -3.90
N ILE A 634 10.37 30.53 -4.34
CA ILE A 634 11.10 29.57 -3.50
C ILE A 634 12.44 30.18 -3.05
N GLU A 635 13.18 30.90 -3.92
CA GLU A 635 14.41 31.61 -3.54
C GLU A 635 14.15 32.76 -2.55
N ARG A 636 12.95 33.37 -2.52
CA ARG A 636 12.61 34.44 -1.56
C ARG A 636 12.19 33.92 -0.19
N GLU A 637 11.53 32.78 -0.11
CA GLU A 637 11.06 32.20 1.18
C GLU A 637 12.20 31.50 1.96
N TRP A 638 13.31 31.15 1.32
CA TRP A 638 14.46 30.52 1.99
C TRP A 638 15.57 31.52 2.41
N HIS A 639 15.42 32.80 2.08
CA HIS A 639 16.33 33.86 2.53
C HIS A 639 15.66 34.83 3.52
N ALA A 640 14.44 34.53 3.98
CA ALA A 640 13.73 35.20 5.06
C ALA A 640 13.59 34.27 6.28
#